data_0f2933d744188cdcc8feb95b3793829b
#
_entry.id   0f2933d744188cdcc8feb95b3793829b
#
_cell.length_a   1.000
_cell.length_b   1.000
_cell.length_c   1.000
_cell.angle_alpha   90.00
_cell.angle_beta   90.00
_cell.angle_gamma   90.00
#
_symmetry.space_group_name_H-M   'P 1'
#
loop_
_entity.id
_entity.type
_entity.pdbx_description
1 polymer ?
#
loop_
_entity_poly.entity_id
_entity_poly.type
_entity_poly.pdbx_seq_one_letter_code
_entity_poly.pdbx_strand_id
1 'polypeptide(L)'
;MANIENNESNYSASNIQVLEGLEAVRKRPAMYIGDISEKGLHHLVNETVDNSIDEAMAGYCTDIEVTINEDNSITVEDNGRGIPVDMHEKLHKSALEVVMTVLHAGGKFDKGSYKVSGGLHGVGVSCVNALSTHMKSQVFRDGKIYQQEYEQGKPLYPVKIIGETEKRGTRQQFWPDGSIFTTTEYKWDIISRRMRELAFLNAGIRITLTDLRPDEDGKTKQEVFHAKEGLKEFVRYVDRHRTHLFDDVIYLKTEKQGIPIEVAIMYNTDYSENIHSYVNNINTIEGGTHLTGFRIALTRVLKAYADQDPQISKQIEKAKIEIAGEDFREGLTAVISIKVAEPQFEGQTKTKLGNSEVAGAVQQAVGEALTYYLEEHPAEAKRICEKVVLAATARIAARKARESVQRKNVMSGWGLPGKLADCSNKDPQKCEIFLVEGDSAGGSAKQGRDRYTQAILPLRGKILNVEKVQWHRVFEAESVMNIIQAIGVRFGVEGEADREANTDKLRYDKIIIMTDADVDGSHIDTLIMTLFFRFMPKVIEEGHLYIATPPLYLCTYKNKVKEYCYTEQQRQAFLDKYGDGVEDGKSIHTQRYKGLGEMNPEQLWETTMDPKTRLLKKVTIENAAQADEIFSMLMGDDVEPRREFIEKNATYANIDA
;
A
#
# COMPACT_ATOMS: atom_id res chain seq x y z
N MET A 1 21.84 19.11 -47.17
CA MET A 1 20.79 20.02 -46.63
C MET A 1 19.50 19.24 -46.67
N ALA A 2 19.13 18.67 -45.57
CA ALA A 2 17.88 17.92 -45.41
C ALA A 2 16.81 18.90 -44.93
N ASN A 3 15.71 18.98 -45.66
CA ASN A 3 14.54 19.78 -45.32
C ASN A 3 13.96 19.30 -43.99
N ILE A 4 14.04 20.15 -42.99
CA ILE A 4 13.22 20.03 -41.77
C ILE A 4 11.85 20.59 -42.19
N GLU A 5 10.91 19.70 -42.50
CA GLU A 5 9.49 20.05 -42.56
C GLU A 5 9.04 20.49 -41.18
N ASN A 6 8.78 21.78 -41.02
CA ASN A 6 8.10 22.36 -39.87
C ASN A 6 6.66 21.82 -39.87
N ASN A 7 6.43 20.79 -39.08
CA ASN A 7 5.10 20.41 -38.67
C ASN A 7 4.62 21.42 -37.60
N GLU A 8 4.23 22.62 -38.03
CA GLU A 8 3.42 23.51 -37.21
C GLU A 8 2.08 22.81 -36.98
N SER A 9 1.96 22.17 -35.79
CA SER A 9 0.68 21.68 -35.34
C SER A 9 -0.28 22.88 -35.30
N ASN A 10 -1.29 22.87 -36.17
CA ASN A 10 -2.38 23.85 -36.16
C ASN A 10 -3.17 23.75 -34.85
N TYR A 11 -2.60 24.28 -33.75
CA TYR A 11 -3.30 24.42 -32.47
C TYR A 11 -4.21 25.63 -32.59
N SER A 12 -5.50 25.38 -32.82
CA SER A 12 -6.54 26.38 -32.97
C SER A 12 -7.68 26.12 -32.00
N ALA A 13 -8.58 27.05 -31.83
CA ALA A 13 -9.76 26.91 -30.96
C ALA A 13 -10.60 25.66 -31.25
N SER A 14 -10.58 25.18 -32.52
CA SER A 14 -11.24 23.93 -32.94
C SER A 14 -10.61 22.66 -32.34
N ASN A 15 -9.38 22.75 -31.84
CA ASN A 15 -8.69 21.62 -31.18
C ASN A 15 -9.00 21.55 -29.67
N ILE A 16 -9.68 22.56 -29.12
CA ILE A 16 -10.10 22.57 -27.72
C ILE A 16 -11.43 21.82 -27.62
N GLN A 17 -11.37 20.59 -27.08
CA GLN A 17 -12.55 19.79 -26.80
C GLN A 17 -13.04 20.07 -25.38
N VAL A 18 -14.29 20.50 -25.25
CA VAL A 18 -14.97 20.58 -23.97
C VAL A 18 -15.68 19.25 -23.73
N LEU A 19 -15.29 18.56 -22.67
CA LEU A 19 -15.91 17.31 -22.26
C LEU A 19 -16.91 17.61 -21.14
N GLU A 20 -18.15 17.26 -21.35
CA GLU A 20 -19.22 17.49 -20.37
C GLU A 20 -19.61 16.19 -19.63
N GLY A 21 -19.89 16.33 -18.33
CA GLY A 21 -20.45 15.26 -17.50
C GLY A 21 -19.61 13.98 -17.45
N LEU A 22 -20.25 12.84 -17.57
CA LEU A 22 -19.63 11.51 -17.43
C LEU A 22 -18.73 11.10 -18.62
N GLU A 23 -18.81 11.77 -19.76
CA GLU A 23 -17.89 11.52 -20.87
C GLU A 23 -16.44 11.89 -20.51
N ALA A 24 -16.25 12.92 -19.68
CA ALA A 24 -14.93 13.29 -19.17
C ALA A 24 -14.32 12.15 -18.34
N VAL A 25 -15.11 11.48 -17.51
CA VAL A 25 -14.70 10.34 -16.70
C VAL A 25 -14.24 9.17 -17.60
N ARG A 26 -15.02 8.83 -18.60
CA ARG A 26 -14.68 7.73 -19.53
C ARG A 26 -13.43 8.02 -20.36
N LYS A 27 -13.21 9.28 -20.78
CA LYS A 27 -12.00 9.68 -21.53
C LYS A 27 -10.74 9.75 -20.69
N ARG A 28 -10.85 10.09 -19.42
CA ARG A 28 -9.72 10.26 -18.49
C ARG A 28 -10.00 9.58 -17.14
N PRO A 29 -10.24 8.26 -17.11
CA PRO A 29 -10.64 7.55 -15.90
C PRO A 29 -9.62 7.69 -14.77
N ALA A 30 -8.32 7.65 -15.08
CA ALA A 30 -7.25 7.78 -14.09
C ALA A 30 -7.29 9.09 -13.29
N MET A 31 -7.88 10.17 -13.83
CA MET A 31 -8.07 11.43 -13.08
C MET A 31 -9.07 11.29 -11.91
N TYR A 32 -10.00 10.34 -12.00
CA TYR A 32 -11.10 10.15 -11.03
C TYR A 32 -10.87 8.96 -10.11
N ILE A 33 -10.29 7.87 -10.63
CA ILE A 33 -10.06 6.63 -9.88
C ILE A 33 -8.58 6.29 -9.68
N GLY A 34 -7.67 7.16 -10.13
CA GLY A 34 -6.22 7.06 -9.95
C GLY A 34 -5.52 6.12 -10.94
N ASP A 35 -6.15 5.02 -11.34
CA ASP A 35 -5.58 3.97 -12.18
C ASP A 35 -6.68 3.21 -12.94
N ILE A 36 -6.32 2.51 -14.02
CA ILE A 36 -7.22 1.63 -14.79
C ILE A 36 -6.82 0.15 -14.70
N SER A 37 -5.82 -0.15 -13.86
CA SER A 37 -5.39 -1.52 -13.56
C SER A 37 -6.29 -2.16 -12.48
N GLU A 38 -5.85 -3.28 -11.93
CA GLU A 38 -6.50 -3.98 -10.81
C GLU A 38 -6.88 -3.03 -9.66
N LYS A 39 -6.02 -2.06 -9.33
CA LYS A 39 -6.27 -1.09 -8.26
C LYS A 39 -7.46 -0.19 -8.57
N GLY A 40 -7.53 0.38 -9.78
CA GLY A 40 -8.66 1.21 -10.22
C GLY A 40 -9.96 0.42 -10.32
N LEU A 41 -9.91 -0.87 -10.73
CA LEU A 41 -11.05 -1.76 -10.74
C LEU A 41 -11.65 -1.93 -9.33
N HIS A 42 -10.82 -2.25 -8.33
CA HIS A 42 -11.28 -2.43 -6.94
C HIS A 42 -11.71 -1.10 -6.30
N HIS A 43 -11.22 0.04 -6.79
CA HIS A 43 -11.68 1.35 -6.33
C HIS A 43 -13.17 1.58 -6.59
N LEU A 44 -13.76 1.00 -7.66
CA LEU A 44 -15.20 1.06 -7.92
C LEU A 44 -16.00 0.42 -6.77
N VAL A 45 -15.52 -0.71 -6.24
CA VAL A 45 -16.14 -1.36 -5.07
C VAL A 45 -16.04 -0.46 -3.85
N ASN A 46 -14.86 0.12 -3.60
CA ASN A 46 -14.65 1.01 -2.46
C ASN A 46 -15.59 2.22 -2.52
N GLU A 47 -15.71 2.90 -3.66
CA GLU A 47 -16.60 4.06 -3.82
C GLU A 47 -18.08 3.72 -3.56
N THR A 48 -18.50 2.49 -3.93
CA THR A 48 -19.87 2.05 -3.71
C THR A 48 -20.11 1.70 -2.24
N VAL A 49 -19.19 0.97 -1.61
CA VAL A 49 -19.26 0.59 -0.18
C VAL A 49 -19.13 1.81 0.72
N ASP A 50 -18.25 2.78 0.38
CA ASP A 50 -18.06 4.00 1.17
C ASP A 50 -19.35 4.84 1.27
N ASN A 51 -20.26 4.75 0.29
CA ASN A 51 -21.58 5.37 0.41
C ASN A 51 -22.46 4.71 1.48
N SER A 52 -22.42 3.39 1.58
CA SER A 52 -23.12 2.63 2.63
C SER A 52 -22.50 2.88 4.01
N ILE A 53 -21.18 3.02 4.06
CA ILE A 53 -20.45 3.41 5.29
C ILE A 53 -20.80 4.84 5.72
N ASP A 54 -20.98 5.78 4.80
CA ASP A 54 -21.44 7.14 5.13
C ASP A 54 -22.85 7.12 5.76
N GLU A 55 -23.76 6.24 5.30
CA GLU A 55 -25.05 5.99 5.96
C GLU A 55 -24.87 5.41 7.37
N ALA A 56 -23.88 4.53 7.57
CA ALA A 56 -23.55 3.99 8.88
C ALA A 56 -22.97 5.04 9.82
N MET A 57 -22.06 5.90 9.35
CA MET A 57 -21.53 7.03 10.13
C MET A 57 -22.61 8.03 10.51
N ALA A 58 -23.64 8.18 9.67
CA ALA A 58 -24.81 8.99 9.98
C ALA A 58 -25.81 8.28 10.93
N GLY A 59 -25.58 7.02 11.31
CA GLY A 59 -26.37 6.25 12.26
C GLY A 59 -27.59 5.55 11.65
N TYR A 60 -27.67 5.44 10.33
CA TYR A 60 -28.84 4.88 9.64
C TYR A 60 -28.62 3.49 9.05
N CYS A 61 -27.40 3.02 8.91
CA CYS A 61 -27.05 1.71 8.36
C CYS A 61 -26.32 0.86 9.40
N THR A 62 -26.68 -0.42 9.51
CA THR A 62 -26.07 -1.40 10.42
C THR A 62 -25.55 -2.62 9.67
N ASP A 63 -26.07 -2.90 8.48
CA ASP A 63 -25.77 -4.09 7.71
C ASP A 63 -25.47 -3.71 6.26
N ILE A 64 -24.35 -4.21 5.74
CA ILE A 64 -23.90 -4.05 4.35
C ILE A 64 -23.59 -5.42 3.78
N GLU A 65 -24.14 -5.73 2.62
CA GLU A 65 -23.86 -6.95 1.88
C GLU A 65 -23.10 -6.60 0.60
N VAL A 66 -21.95 -7.22 0.40
CA VAL A 66 -21.11 -7.09 -0.80
C VAL A 66 -21.02 -8.45 -1.47
N THR A 67 -21.40 -8.54 -2.74
CA THR A 67 -21.40 -9.80 -3.47
C THR A 67 -20.59 -9.65 -4.76
N ILE A 68 -19.63 -10.54 -4.95
CA ILE A 68 -18.97 -10.79 -6.23
C ILE A 68 -19.84 -11.84 -6.93
N ASN A 69 -20.51 -11.46 -8.01
CA ASN A 69 -21.40 -12.34 -8.74
C ASN A 69 -20.63 -13.27 -9.68
N GLU A 70 -21.26 -14.36 -10.14
CA GLU A 70 -20.66 -15.34 -11.06
C GLU A 70 -20.17 -14.71 -12.37
N ASP A 71 -20.84 -13.65 -12.83
CA ASP A 71 -20.50 -12.89 -14.04
C ASP A 71 -19.46 -11.77 -13.81
N ASN A 72 -18.80 -11.79 -12.65
CA ASN A 72 -17.85 -10.76 -12.24
C ASN A 72 -18.47 -9.35 -12.07
N SER A 73 -19.78 -9.21 -11.96
CA SER A 73 -20.38 -7.98 -11.47
C SER A 73 -20.29 -7.88 -9.95
N ILE A 74 -20.40 -6.68 -9.42
CA ILE A 74 -20.47 -6.43 -7.97
C ILE A 74 -21.86 -5.97 -7.61
N THR A 75 -22.39 -6.53 -6.52
CA THR A 75 -23.59 -6.04 -5.87
C THR A 75 -23.24 -5.54 -4.47
N VAL A 76 -23.64 -4.31 -4.14
CA VAL A 76 -23.59 -3.74 -2.79
C VAL A 76 -25.00 -3.39 -2.36
N GLU A 77 -25.44 -3.94 -1.22
CA GLU A 77 -26.74 -3.64 -0.61
C GLU A 77 -26.53 -3.16 0.82
N ASP A 78 -27.23 -2.10 1.21
CA ASP A 78 -27.25 -1.59 2.58
C ASP A 78 -28.67 -1.45 3.11
N ASN A 79 -28.81 -1.36 4.43
CA ASN A 79 -30.08 -1.12 5.11
C ASN A 79 -30.23 0.34 5.58
N GLY A 80 -29.56 1.30 4.92
CA GLY A 80 -29.61 2.73 5.18
C GLY A 80 -30.96 3.39 4.88
N ARG A 81 -30.96 4.72 4.71
CA ARG A 81 -32.19 5.49 4.40
C ARG A 81 -32.69 5.28 2.96
N GLY A 82 -31.84 4.79 2.08
CA GLY A 82 -32.07 4.79 0.64
C GLY A 82 -31.87 6.18 0.00
N ILE A 83 -31.29 6.20 -1.19
CA ILE A 83 -31.09 7.44 -1.97
C ILE A 83 -32.45 8.11 -2.22
N PRO A 84 -32.61 9.43 -2.07
CA PRO A 84 -33.87 10.12 -2.41
C PRO A 84 -34.26 9.86 -3.86
N VAL A 85 -35.55 9.69 -4.12
CA VAL A 85 -36.11 9.43 -5.45
C VAL A 85 -37.03 10.53 -5.96
N ASP A 86 -37.28 11.53 -5.10
CA ASP A 86 -38.10 12.69 -5.42
C ASP A 86 -37.49 13.51 -6.55
N MET A 87 -38.33 14.30 -7.23
CA MET A 87 -37.89 15.17 -8.32
C MET A 87 -37.04 16.32 -7.81
N HIS A 88 -35.85 16.46 -8.36
CA HIS A 88 -34.96 17.60 -8.07
C HIS A 88 -35.51 18.86 -8.74
N GLU A 89 -35.79 19.90 -7.95
CA GLU A 89 -36.50 21.11 -8.39
C GLU A 89 -35.86 21.81 -9.60
N LYS A 90 -34.53 21.89 -9.64
CA LYS A 90 -33.80 22.64 -10.70
C LYS A 90 -33.55 21.80 -11.96
N LEU A 91 -33.35 20.50 -11.81
CA LEU A 91 -32.91 19.63 -12.92
C LEU A 91 -34.09 18.85 -13.54
N HIS A 92 -35.29 18.84 -12.90
CA HIS A 92 -36.48 18.11 -13.33
C HIS A 92 -36.20 16.60 -13.60
N LYS A 93 -35.28 16.04 -12.81
CA LYS A 93 -34.90 14.61 -12.79
C LYS A 93 -35.06 14.08 -11.38
N SER A 94 -35.23 12.77 -11.22
CA SER A 94 -35.21 12.19 -9.88
C SER A 94 -33.87 12.42 -9.19
N ALA A 95 -33.85 12.58 -7.86
CA ALA A 95 -32.60 12.75 -7.12
C ALA A 95 -31.67 11.55 -7.33
N LEU A 96 -32.21 10.33 -7.45
CA LEU A 96 -31.41 9.14 -7.81
C LEU A 96 -30.70 9.35 -9.15
N GLU A 97 -31.42 9.77 -10.21
CA GLU A 97 -30.80 10.01 -11.52
C GLU A 97 -29.72 11.10 -11.45
N VAL A 98 -29.97 12.17 -10.68
CA VAL A 98 -29.00 13.25 -10.50
C VAL A 98 -27.72 12.74 -9.84
N VAL A 99 -27.82 11.97 -8.76
CA VAL A 99 -26.65 11.40 -8.06
C VAL A 99 -25.87 10.43 -8.96
N MET A 100 -26.57 9.69 -9.81
CA MET A 100 -25.93 8.69 -10.68
C MET A 100 -25.34 9.27 -11.95
N THR A 101 -25.77 10.45 -12.43
CA THR A 101 -25.41 10.95 -13.76
C THR A 101 -24.77 12.34 -13.77
N VAL A 102 -24.78 13.05 -12.66
CA VAL A 102 -24.23 14.40 -12.55
C VAL A 102 -23.04 14.40 -11.63
N LEU A 103 -21.88 14.88 -12.11
CA LEU A 103 -20.70 15.07 -11.29
C LEU A 103 -20.94 16.22 -10.29
N HIS A 104 -20.33 16.11 -9.11
CA HIS A 104 -20.46 17.09 -8.03
C HIS A 104 -21.91 17.29 -7.56
N ALA A 105 -22.71 16.21 -7.58
CA ALA A 105 -24.07 16.19 -7.06
C ALA A 105 -24.18 15.18 -5.92
N GLY A 106 -24.89 15.53 -4.86
CA GLY A 106 -25.15 14.61 -3.74
C GLY A 106 -25.53 15.32 -2.44
N GLY A 107 -26.20 14.60 -1.55
CA GLY A 107 -26.62 15.09 -0.23
C GLY A 107 -25.48 15.40 0.75
N LYS A 108 -24.25 15.00 0.41
CA LYS A 108 -23.04 15.20 1.26
C LYS A 108 -22.55 16.65 1.28
N PHE A 109 -23.03 17.49 0.37
CA PHE A 109 -22.79 18.95 0.39
C PHE A 109 -23.71 19.68 1.39
N ASP A 110 -24.75 19.01 1.90
CA ASP A 110 -25.63 19.57 2.93
C ASP A 110 -25.23 19.04 4.32
N LYS A 111 -24.74 19.96 5.17
CA LYS A 111 -24.33 19.67 6.55
C LYS A 111 -25.46 19.16 7.45
N GLY A 112 -26.72 19.39 7.06
CA GLY A 112 -27.90 18.88 7.75
C GLY A 112 -28.10 17.38 7.54
N SER A 113 -27.70 16.88 6.38
CA SER A 113 -27.88 15.47 6.00
C SER A 113 -26.73 14.57 6.43
N TYR A 114 -25.48 15.08 6.36
CA TYR A 114 -24.27 14.35 6.79
C TYR A 114 -23.32 15.32 7.51
N LYS A 115 -23.13 15.08 8.82
CA LYS A 115 -22.15 15.87 9.60
C LYS A 115 -20.71 15.53 9.24
N VAL A 116 -20.47 14.28 8.89
CA VAL A 116 -19.17 13.72 8.47
C VAL A 116 -19.41 12.72 7.35
N SER A 117 -18.58 12.74 6.33
CA SER A 117 -18.60 11.74 5.26
C SER A 117 -17.20 11.47 4.71
N GLY A 118 -16.94 10.26 4.20
CA GLY A 118 -15.73 9.93 3.45
C GLY A 118 -15.77 10.45 2.02
N GLY A 119 -16.97 10.50 1.43
CA GLY A 119 -17.20 11.05 0.10
C GLY A 119 -17.29 12.57 0.10
N LEU A 120 -16.26 13.26 -0.39
CA LEU A 120 -16.16 14.73 -0.34
C LEU A 120 -16.58 15.43 -1.62
N HIS A 121 -16.42 14.79 -2.77
CA HIS A 121 -16.50 15.46 -4.07
C HIS A 121 -17.82 15.21 -4.82
N GLY A 122 -18.69 14.30 -4.33
CA GLY A 122 -19.96 13.96 -4.98
C GLY A 122 -19.78 13.35 -6.39
N VAL A 123 -18.70 12.57 -6.57
CA VAL A 123 -18.36 11.98 -7.89
C VAL A 123 -18.25 10.46 -7.85
N GLY A 124 -18.13 9.83 -6.68
CA GLY A 124 -17.79 8.40 -6.56
C GLY A 124 -18.75 7.49 -7.33
N VAL A 125 -20.02 7.45 -6.97
CA VAL A 125 -20.98 6.54 -7.62
C VAL A 125 -21.27 6.91 -9.08
N SER A 126 -21.22 8.17 -9.45
CA SER A 126 -21.35 8.60 -10.85
C SER A 126 -20.14 8.17 -11.70
N CYS A 127 -18.93 8.11 -11.10
CA CYS A 127 -17.75 7.51 -11.74
C CYS A 127 -17.92 6.00 -11.92
N VAL A 128 -18.42 5.28 -10.90
CA VAL A 128 -18.73 3.84 -11.03
C VAL A 128 -19.68 3.60 -12.18
N ASN A 129 -20.77 4.40 -12.28
CA ASN A 129 -21.72 4.33 -13.37
C ASN A 129 -21.09 4.60 -14.74
N ALA A 130 -20.27 5.65 -14.84
CA ALA A 130 -19.58 5.99 -16.09
C ALA A 130 -18.60 4.92 -16.58
N LEU A 131 -17.92 4.22 -15.63
CA LEU A 131 -16.89 3.22 -15.91
C LEU A 131 -17.43 1.79 -15.96
N SER A 132 -18.76 1.63 -15.95
CA SER A 132 -19.44 0.36 -16.08
C SER A 132 -20.11 0.24 -17.45
N THR A 133 -20.13 -0.96 -18.03
CA THR A 133 -20.94 -1.26 -19.22
C THR A 133 -22.42 -1.16 -18.90
N HIS A 134 -22.79 -1.66 -17.72
CA HIS A 134 -24.16 -1.65 -17.21
C HIS A 134 -24.15 -1.37 -15.72
N MET A 135 -25.14 -0.64 -15.23
CA MET A 135 -25.36 -0.42 -13.80
C MET A 135 -26.86 -0.45 -13.48
N LYS A 136 -27.21 -1.10 -12.38
CA LYS A 136 -28.57 -1.22 -11.87
C LYS A 136 -28.64 -0.69 -10.46
N SER A 137 -29.46 0.34 -10.26
CA SER A 137 -29.72 0.95 -8.96
C SER A 137 -31.13 0.62 -8.50
N GLN A 138 -31.25 0.06 -7.31
CA GLN A 138 -32.53 -0.16 -6.63
C GLN A 138 -32.51 0.58 -5.29
N VAL A 139 -33.62 1.25 -5.00
CA VAL A 139 -33.80 1.98 -3.74
C VAL A 139 -35.04 1.44 -3.05
N PHE A 140 -34.89 1.03 -1.81
CA PHE A 140 -35.97 0.53 -0.93
C PHE A 140 -36.38 1.64 0.02
N ARG A 141 -37.49 2.31 -0.30
CA ARG A 141 -37.90 3.50 0.44
C ARG A 141 -39.43 3.67 0.38
N ASP A 142 -40.01 4.16 1.48
CA ASP A 142 -41.44 4.47 1.57
C ASP A 142 -42.36 3.33 1.15
N GLY A 143 -41.98 2.08 1.49
CA GLY A 143 -42.74 0.87 1.18
C GLY A 143 -42.64 0.39 -0.27
N LYS A 144 -41.78 1.01 -1.09
CA LYS A 144 -41.67 0.74 -2.53
C LYS A 144 -40.23 0.42 -2.93
N ILE A 145 -40.14 -0.33 -4.04
CA ILE A 145 -38.87 -0.60 -4.73
C ILE A 145 -38.80 0.29 -5.96
N TYR A 146 -37.87 1.25 -5.93
CA TYR A 146 -37.56 2.10 -7.08
C TYR A 146 -36.38 1.50 -7.83
N GLN A 147 -36.38 1.55 -9.16
CA GLN A 147 -35.31 1.06 -10.00
C GLN A 147 -35.02 2.00 -11.15
N GLN A 148 -33.71 2.15 -11.44
CA GLN A 148 -33.22 2.74 -12.68
C GLN A 148 -31.97 1.98 -13.13
N GLU A 149 -31.83 1.79 -14.44
CA GLU A 149 -30.65 1.16 -15.04
C GLU A 149 -29.95 2.11 -15.98
N TYR A 150 -28.65 1.88 -16.14
CA TYR A 150 -27.77 2.76 -16.89
C TYR A 150 -26.85 1.93 -17.77
N GLU A 151 -26.48 2.49 -18.92
CA GLU A 151 -25.47 1.95 -19.80
C GLU A 151 -24.41 3.01 -20.02
N GLN A 152 -23.16 2.73 -19.60
CA GLN A 152 -22.03 3.65 -19.70
C GLN A 152 -22.33 5.06 -19.16
N GLY A 153 -23.01 5.11 -18.01
CA GLY A 153 -23.38 6.37 -17.37
C GLY A 153 -24.66 7.01 -17.88
N LYS A 154 -25.33 6.48 -18.91
CA LYS A 154 -26.55 7.03 -19.48
C LYS A 154 -27.77 6.25 -18.97
N PRO A 155 -28.83 6.93 -18.46
CA PRO A 155 -30.03 6.24 -18.00
C PRO A 155 -30.79 5.59 -19.19
N LEU A 156 -31.20 4.35 -19.02
CA LEU A 156 -31.98 3.63 -20.04
C LEU A 156 -33.47 4.01 -20.00
N TYR A 157 -33.94 4.44 -18.83
CA TYR A 157 -35.33 4.86 -18.60
C TYR A 157 -35.38 5.72 -17.32
N PRO A 158 -36.42 6.54 -17.13
CA PRO A 158 -36.63 7.27 -15.89
C PRO A 158 -36.86 6.31 -14.71
N VAL A 159 -36.61 6.75 -13.48
CA VAL A 159 -36.89 5.97 -12.26
C VAL A 159 -38.30 5.43 -12.27
N LYS A 160 -38.48 4.14 -12.04
CA LYS A 160 -39.77 3.46 -12.00
C LYS A 160 -39.93 2.66 -10.71
N ILE A 161 -41.18 2.50 -10.27
CA ILE A 161 -41.56 1.62 -9.18
C ILE A 161 -41.73 0.22 -9.78
N ILE A 162 -41.07 -0.78 -9.21
CA ILE A 162 -41.10 -2.17 -9.68
C ILE A 162 -41.80 -3.13 -8.71
N GLY A 163 -42.06 -2.68 -7.48
CA GLY A 163 -42.68 -3.51 -6.45
C GLY A 163 -42.84 -2.78 -5.13
N GLU A 164 -43.35 -3.51 -4.15
CA GLU A 164 -43.47 -3.09 -2.76
C GLU A 164 -42.48 -3.86 -1.89
N THR A 165 -42.07 -3.27 -0.77
CA THR A 165 -41.06 -3.86 0.13
C THR A 165 -41.20 -3.33 1.55
N GLU A 166 -40.88 -4.16 2.53
CA GLU A 166 -40.67 -3.73 3.91
C GLU A 166 -39.21 -3.34 4.18
N LYS A 167 -38.29 -3.66 3.25
CA LYS A 167 -36.88 -3.30 3.36
C LYS A 167 -36.69 -1.79 3.21
N ARG A 168 -35.58 -1.31 3.74
CA ARG A 168 -35.07 0.04 3.59
C ARG A 168 -33.61 -0.05 3.13
N GLY A 169 -33.15 0.90 2.32
CA GLY A 169 -31.74 0.99 1.91
C GLY A 169 -31.55 1.15 0.41
N THR A 170 -30.35 0.87 -0.03
CA THR A 170 -29.93 0.98 -1.43
C THR A 170 -29.23 -0.30 -1.88
N ARG A 171 -29.53 -0.75 -3.10
CA ARG A 171 -28.78 -1.82 -3.78
C ARG A 171 -28.22 -1.28 -5.08
N GLN A 172 -26.91 -1.41 -5.25
CA GLN A 172 -26.18 -1.05 -6.46
C GLN A 172 -25.55 -2.29 -7.05
N GLN A 173 -25.79 -2.56 -8.32
CA GLN A 173 -25.12 -3.63 -9.06
C GLN A 173 -24.47 -3.03 -10.30
N PHE A 174 -23.20 -3.36 -10.56
CA PHE A 174 -22.47 -2.79 -11.67
C PHE A 174 -21.50 -3.80 -12.31
N TRP A 175 -21.33 -3.65 -13.63
CA TRP A 175 -20.47 -4.45 -14.49
C TRP A 175 -19.35 -3.58 -15.02
N PRO A 176 -18.09 -3.81 -14.63
CA PRO A 176 -16.96 -2.97 -15.07
C PRO A 176 -16.76 -3.05 -16.58
N ASP A 177 -16.36 -1.93 -17.18
CA ASP A 177 -16.16 -1.85 -18.63
C ASP A 177 -14.76 -2.36 -19.03
N GLY A 178 -14.68 -3.57 -19.61
CA GLY A 178 -13.44 -4.18 -20.09
C GLY A 178 -12.75 -3.41 -21.24
N SER A 179 -13.40 -2.40 -21.84
CA SER A 179 -12.75 -1.52 -22.79
C SER A 179 -11.91 -0.42 -22.13
N ILE A 180 -12.09 -0.21 -20.83
CA ILE A 180 -11.39 0.81 -20.03
C ILE A 180 -10.36 0.16 -19.11
N PHE A 181 -10.77 -0.91 -18.39
CA PHE A 181 -9.91 -1.58 -17.43
C PHE A 181 -9.02 -2.63 -18.09
N THR A 182 -7.79 -2.77 -17.62
CA THR A 182 -6.85 -3.81 -18.08
C THR A 182 -7.27 -5.21 -17.63
N THR A 183 -8.07 -5.31 -16.57
CA THR A 183 -8.72 -6.52 -16.07
C THR A 183 -10.09 -6.17 -15.52
N THR A 184 -11.04 -7.13 -15.58
CA THR A 184 -12.36 -7.00 -14.96
C THR A 184 -12.56 -8.04 -13.86
N GLU A 185 -11.51 -8.76 -13.49
CA GLU A 185 -11.55 -9.80 -12.48
C GLU A 185 -11.32 -9.23 -11.08
N TYR A 186 -12.33 -9.35 -10.21
CA TYR A 186 -12.21 -8.93 -8.81
C TYR A 186 -11.51 -10.00 -7.98
N LYS A 187 -10.62 -9.55 -7.07
CA LYS A 187 -9.90 -10.41 -6.13
C LYS A 187 -10.54 -10.37 -4.75
N TRP A 188 -10.89 -11.53 -4.25
CA TRP A 188 -11.43 -11.71 -2.90
C TRP A 188 -10.57 -11.03 -1.83
N ASP A 189 -9.26 -11.28 -1.84
CA ASP A 189 -8.36 -10.83 -0.78
C ASP A 189 -8.27 -9.31 -0.68
N ILE A 190 -8.39 -8.59 -1.79
CA ILE A 190 -8.37 -7.13 -1.81
C ILE A 190 -9.67 -6.60 -1.19
N ILE A 191 -10.83 -7.14 -1.58
CA ILE A 191 -12.13 -6.69 -1.09
C ILE A 191 -12.29 -7.09 0.38
N SER A 192 -12.01 -8.35 0.77
CA SER A 192 -12.20 -8.85 2.13
C SER A 192 -11.37 -8.05 3.15
N ARG A 193 -10.16 -7.66 2.76
CA ARG A 193 -9.30 -6.83 3.58
C ARG A 193 -9.91 -5.44 3.84
N ARG A 194 -10.41 -4.80 2.80
CA ARG A 194 -11.08 -3.49 2.95
C ARG A 194 -12.33 -3.59 3.79
N MET A 195 -13.13 -4.66 3.64
CA MET A 195 -14.35 -4.88 4.44
C MET A 195 -14.00 -5.06 5.92
N ARG A 196 -12.95 -5.80 6.22
CA ARG A 196 -12.45 -6.01 7.59
C ARG A 196 -12.00 -4.69 8.23
N GLU A 197 -11.21 -3.89 7.50
CA GLU A 197 -10.76 -2.57 7.94
C GLU A 197 -11.94 -1.64 8.26
N LEU A 198 -12.93 -1.58 7.37
CA LEU A 198 -14.15 -0.77 7.56
C LEU A 198 -14.99 -1.23 8.76
N ALA A 199 -15.07 -2.54 9.00
CA ALA A 199 -15.76 -3.08 10.18
C ALA A 199 -15.06 -2.67 11.49
N PHE A 200 -13.73 -2.66 11.53
CA PHE A 200 -12.97 -2.18 12.67
C PHE A 200 -13.12 -0.67 12.92
N LEU A 201 -13.12 0.12 11.85
CA LEU A 201 -13.25 1.59 11.93
C LEU A 201 -14.68 2.06 12.30
N ASN A 202 -15.67 1.18 12.16
CA ASN A 202 -17.08 1.48 12.42
C ASN A 202 -17.68 0.40 13.34
N ALA A 203 -17.35 0.49 14.64
CA ALA A 203 -17.79 -0.50 15.62
C ALA A 203 -19.31 -0.76 15.57
N GLY A 204 -19.69 -2.04 15.55
CA GLY A 204 -21.09 -2.47 15.53
C GLY A 204 -21.71 -2.64 14.14
N ILE A 205 -21.05 -2.19 13.06
CA ILE A 205 -21.51 -2.49 11.70
C ILE A 205 -21.22 -3.96 11.36
N ARG A 206 -22.12 -4.56 10.60
CA ARG A 206 -21.93 -5.90 10.02
C ARG A 206 -21.74 -5.76 8.51
N ILE A 207 -20.63 -6.27 8.00
CA ILE A 207 -20.34 -6.33 6.56
C ILE A 207 -20.22 -7.78 6.16
N THR A 208 -21.07 -8.25 5.25
CA THR A 208 -21.03 -9.60 4.71
C THR A 208 -20.45 -9.56 3.29
N LEU A 209 -19.34 -10.24 3.06
CA LEU A 209 -18.77 -10.42 1.72
C LEU A 209 -19.05 -11.82 1.23
N THR A 210 -19.64 -11.95 0.04
CA THR A 210 -19.94 -13.22 -0.61
C THR A 210 -19.31 -13.26 -1.99
N ASP A 211 -18.61 -14.34 -2.33
CA ASP A 211 -18.14 -14.63 -3.69
C ASP A 211 -18.97 -15.81 -4.22
N LEU A 212 -19.79 -15.56 -5.22
CA LEU A 212 -20.64 -16.56 -5.85
C LEU A 212 -19.92 -17.33 -6.95
N ARG A 213 -18.71 -16.91 -7.32
CA ARG A 213 -17.90 -17.65 -8.28
C ARG A 213 -17.43 -18.95 -7.62
N PRO A 214 -17.70 -20.11 -8.24
CA PRO A 214 -17.29 -21.39 -7.67
C PRO A 214 -15.76 -21.51 -7.65
N ASP A 215 -15.21 -22.01 -6.55
CA ASP A 215 -13.82 -22.45 -6.48
C ASP A 215 -13.61 -23.77 -7.25
N GLU A 216 -12.41 -24.33 -7.21
CA GLU A 216 -12.05 -25.60 -7.87
C GLU A 216 -12.92 -26.77 -7.38
N ASP A 217 -13.46 -26.72 -6.16
CA ASP A 217 -14.37 -27.69 -5.56
C ASP A 217 -15.87 -27.38 -5.84
N GLY A 218 -16.18 -26.30 -6.56
CA GLY A 218 -17.55 -25.86 -6.85
C GLY A 218 -18.24 -25.17 -5.67
N LYS A 219 -17.49 -24.69 -4.66
CA LYS A 219 -18.02 -24.01 -3.48
C LYS A 219 -17.95 -22.50 -3.63
N THR A 220 -18.92 -21.81 -3.04
CA THR A 220 -18.92 -20.34 -2.87
C THR A 220 -18.26 -19.95 -1.56
N LYS A 221 -17.74 -18.71 -1.49
CA LYS A 221 -17.05 -18.20 -0.31
C LYS A 221 -17.85 -17.08 0.34
N GLN A 222 -17.97 -17.11 1.67
CA GLN A 222 -18.63 -16.04 2.42
C GLN A 222 -17.86 -15.76 3.73
N GLU A 223 -17.73 -14.50 4.07
CA GLU A 223 -17.14 -14.06 5.33
C GLU A 223 -17.94 -12.87 5.90
N VAL A 224 -18.11 -12.85 7.22
CA VAL A 224 -18.81 -11.77 7.94
C VAL A 224 -17.80 -11.00 8.79
N PHE A 225 -17.70 -9.72 8.54
CA PHE A 225 -16.85 -8.80 9.29
C PHE A 225 -17.72 -8.00 10.26
N HIS A 226 -17.47 -8.14 11.55
CA HIS A 226 -18.24 -7.47 12.59
C HIS A 226 -17.36 -7.29 13.82
N ALA A 227 -16.94 -6.05 14.10
CA ALA A 227 -16.13 -5.68 15.26
C ALA A 227 -17.01 -4.99 16.31
N LYS A 228 -17.06 -5.54 17.50
CA LYS A 228 -17.83 -4.98 18.64
C LYS A 228 -17.04 -3.90 19.37
N GLU A 229 -15.73 -4.11 19.53
CA GLU A 229 -14.81 -3.20 20.22
C GLU A 229 -14.07 -2.25 19.27
N GLY A 230 -14.32 -2.33 17.95
CA GLY A 230 -13.79 -1.41 16.94
C GLY A 230 -12.28 -1.33 16.92
N LEU A 231 -11.71 -0.13 17.24
CA LEU A 231 -10.27 0.10 17.18
C LEU A 231 -9.45 -0.76 18.15
N LYS A 232 -10.02 -1.21 19.27
CA LYS A 232 -9.33 -2.14 20.16
C LYS A 232 -9.07 -3.49 19.48
N GLU A 233 -10.07 -4.00 18.76
CA GLU A 233 -9.90 -5.22 17.97
C GLU A 233 -8.94 -4.98 16.80
N PHE A 234 -8.99 -3.80 16.19
CA PHE A 234 -8.12 -3.45 15.08
C PHE A 234 -6.64 -3.45 15.49
N VAL A 235 -6.28 -2.77 16.57
CA VAL A 235 -4.89 -2.70 17.01
C VAL A 235 -4.37 -4.08 17.41
N ARG A 236 -5.20 -4.92 18.08
CA ARG A 236 -4.86 -6.32 18.37
C ARG A 236 -4.67 -7.15 17.11
N TYR A 237 -5.52 -6.94 16.09
CA TYR A 237 -5.41 -7.61 14.80
C TYR A 237 -4.11 -7.28 14.09
N VAL A 238 -3.73 -6.00 14.03
CA VAL A 238 -2.49 -5.54 13.41
C VAL A 238 -1.26 -6.04 14.18
N ASP A 239 -1.36 -6.14 15.50
CA ASP A 239 -0.25 -6.51 16.38
C ASP A 239 -0.18 -8.02 16.73
N ARG A 240 -1.08 -8.84 16.18
CA ARG A 240 -1.31 -10.24 16.57
C ARG A 240 -0.10 -11.17 16.43
N HIS A 241 0.89 -10.81 15.61
CA HIS A 241 2.10 -11.60 15.35
C HIS A 241 3.32 -11.06 16.11
N ARG A 242 3.10 -10.22 17.14
CA ARG A 242 4.16 -9.62 17.94
C ARG A 242 4.00 -9.98 19.42
N THR A 243 5.11 -10.03 20.12
CA THR A 243 5.11 -10.23 21.56
C THR A 243 4.81 -8.92 22.28
N HIS A 244 3.66 -8.83 22.94
CA HIS A 244 3.23 -7.63 23.63
C HIS A 244 4.00 -7.38 24.93
N LEU A 245 4.20 -6.12 25.30
CA LEU A 245 4.75 -5.76 26.61
C LEU A 245 3.71 -5.98 27.72
N PHE A 246 2.42 -5.85 27.41
CA PHE A 246 1.27 -6.08 28.28
C PHE A 246 0.02 -6.32 27.41
N ASP A 247 -1.01 -6.97 28.00
CA ASP A 247 -2.18 -7.44 27.25
C ASP A 247 -3.24 -6.35 26.99
N ASP A 248 -3.26 -5.31 27.86
CA ASP A 248 -4.25 -4.25 27.78
C ASP A 248 -4.00 -3.29 26.62
N VAL A 249 -5.10 -2.83 25.99
CA VAL A 249 -5.05 -1.80 24.94
C VAL A 249 -5.23 -0.43 25.59
N ILE A 250 -4.27 0.46 25.40
CA ILE A 250 -4.44 1.87 25.73
C ILE A 250 -5.44 2.47 24.75
N TYR A 251 -6.62 2.82 25.22
CA TYR A 251 -7.71 3.23 24.35
C TYR A 251 -8.34 4.54 24.81
N LEU A 252 -8.59 5.41 23.86
CA LEU A 252 -9.34 6.63 24.07
C LEU A 252 -10.40 6.83 22.99
N LYS A 253 -11.56 7.35 23.41
CA LYS A 253 -12.62 7.83 22.52
C LYS A 253 -13.18 9.11 23.12
N THR A 254 -13.01 10.23 22.43
CA THR A 254 -13.38 11.55 22.93
C THR A 254 -13.68 12.50 21.76
N GLU A 255 -14.20 13.67 22.09
CA GLU A 255 -14.39 14.76 21.14
C GLU A 255 -13.65 16.00 21.66
N LYS A 256 -12.83 16.62 20.82
CA LYS A 256 -12.14 17.88 21.12
C LYS A 256 -12.34 18.85 19.97
N GLN A 257 -12.72 20.09 20.30
CA GLN A 257 -12.95 21.14 19.31
C GLN A 257 -13.95 20.72 18.20
N GLY A 258 -14.95 19.91 18.54
CA GLY A 258 -15.93 19.38 17.59
C GLY A 258 -15.41 18.25 16.69
N ILE A 259 -14.21 17.72 16.97
CA ILE A 259 -13.58 16.62 16.22
C ILE A 259 -13.67 15.35 17.07
N PRO A 260 -14.44 14.33 16.67
CA PRO A 260 -14.40 12.99 17.25
C PRO A 260 -13.03 12.35 16.99
N ILE A 261 -12.39 11.88 18.06
CA ILE A 261 -11.05 11.28 18.05
C ILE A 261 -11.12 9.95 18.78
N GLU A 262 -10.66 8.92 18.10
CA GLU A 262 -10.56 7.56 18.64
C GLU A 262 -9.16 7.03 18.36
N VAL A 263 -8.48 6.52 19.39
CA VAL A 263 -7.13 6.00 19.28
C VAL A 263 -6.99 4.73 20.12
N ALA A 264 -6.35 3.72 19.55
CA ALA A 264 -5.96 2.50 20.23
C ALA A 264 -4.45 2.29 20.08
N ILE A 265 -3.77 1.95 21.19
CA ILE A 265 -2.31 1.84 21.27
C ILE A 265 -1.96 0.52 21.94
N MET A 266 -0.95 -0.18 21.40
CA MET A 266 -0.26 -1.30 22.04
C MET A 266 1.25 -1.10 21.95
N TYR A 267 1.98 -1.70 22.90
CA TYR A 267 3.43 -1.77 22.87
C TYR A 267 3.89 -3.23 22.83
N ASN A 268 4.88 -3.50 21.98
CA ASN A 268 5.47 -4.82 21.79
C ASN A 268 6.99 -4.79 21.90
N THR A 269 7.62 -5.95 21.76
CA THR A 269 9.08 -6.09 21.89
C THR A 269 9.85 -5.75 20.63
N ASP A 270 9.17 -5.53 19.50
CA ASP A 270 9.78 -5.23 18.21
C ASP A 270 10.50 -3.88 18.18
N TYR A 271 11.24 -3.63 17.11
CA TYR A 271 12.06 -2.44 16.94
C TYR A 271 11.46 -1.42 15.97
N SER A 272 10.31 -1.74 15.35
CA SER A 272 9.62 -0.90 14.38
C SER A 272 8.49 -0.09 14.99
N GLU A 273 8.15 1.02 14.33
CA GLU A 273 6.93 1.81 14.55
C GLU A 273 5.86 1.31 13.57
N ASN A 274 4.65 1.07 14.04
CA ASN A 274 3.51 0.64 13.23
C ASN A 274 2.27 1.49 13.54
N ILE A 275 2.11 2.61 12.85
CA ILE A 275 1.01 3.55 13.08
C ILE A 275 0.11 3.62 11.85
N HIS A 276 -1.18 3.34 12.05
CA HIS A 276 -2.23 3.44 11.05
C HIS A 276 -3.13 4.63 11.35
N SER A 277 -3.25 5.56 10.40
CA SER A 277 -4.03 6.77 10.62
C SER A 277 -5.15 6.92 9.60
N TYR A 278 -6.33 7.32 10.08
CA TYR A 278 -7.56 7.40 9.32
C TYR A 278 -8.30 8.72 9.56
N VAL A 279 -8.82 9.28 8.48
CA VAL A 279 -9.70 10.44 8.50
C VAL A 279 -10.98 10.10 7.76
N ASN A 280 -12.14 10.12 8.43
CA ASN A 280 -13.43 9.72 7.84
C ASN A 280 -13.36 8.34 7.16
N ASN A 281 -12.71 7.36 7.80
CA ASN A 281 -12.43 6.00 7.30
C ASN A 281 -11.48 5.92 6.09
N ILE A 282 -10.89 7.02 5.66
CA ILE A 282 -9.88 7.06 4.60
C ILE A 282 -8.51 6.84 5.23
N ASN A 283 -7.74 5.89 4.72
CA ASN A 283 -6.38 5.64 5.17
C ASN A 283 -5.44 6.75 4.68
N THR A 284 -4.86 7.50 5.61
CA THR A 284 -3.89 8.56 5.32
C THR A 284 -2.47 8.01 5.40
N ILE A 285 -2.04 7.34 4.35
CA ILE A 285 -0.74 6.62 4.31
C ILE A 285 0.44 7.58 4.58
N GLU A 286 0.38 8.80 4.07
CA GLU A 286 1.39 9.84 4.30
C GLU A 286 1.15 10.61 5.61
N GLY A 287 0.15 10.21 6.42
CA GLY A 287 -0.17 10.83 7.69
C GLY A 287 -0.85 12.19 7.54
N GLY A 288 -0.30 13.20 8.21
CA GLY A 288 -0.82 14.56 8.25
C GLY A 288 -0.89 15.14 9.66
N THR A 289 -1.67 16.21 9.82
CA THR A 289 -1.74 16.97 11.07
C THR A 289 -2.20 16.16 12.28
N HIS A 290 -3.13 15.21 12.10
CA HIS A 290 -3.60 14.31 13.17
C HIS A 290 -2.48 13.38 13.66
N LEU A 291 -1.68 12.81 12.77
CA LEU A 291 -0.54 11.99 13.14
C LEU A 291 0.55 12.82 13.83
N THR A 292 0.79 14.04 13.34
CA THR A 292 1.72 14.99 13.99
C THR A 292 1.27 15.31 15.42
N GLY A 293 -0.01 15.61 15.63
CA GLY A 293 -0.58 15.87 16.96
C GLY A 293 -0.44 14.67 17.89
N PHE A 294 -0.68 13.46 17.40
CA PHE A 294 -0.48 12.21 18.15
C PHE A 294 0.99 12.04 18.59
N ARG A 295 1.95 12.14 17.66
CA ARG A 295 3.38 11.98 17.94
C ARG A 295 3.90 12.98 18.97
N ILE A 296 3.45 14.24 18.88
CA ILE A 296 3.82 15.29 19.85
C ILE A 296 3.26 14.96 21.23
N ALA A 297 1.99 14.56 21.33
CA ALA A 297 1.37 14.20 22.60
C ALA A 297 2.05 13.00 23.25
N LEU A 298 2.25 11.92 22.49
CA LEU A 298 2.91 10.69 22.95
C LEU A 298 4.30 11.00 23.54
N THR A 299 5.12 11.70 22.76
CA THR A 299 6.48 12.08 23.19
C THR A 299 6.47 12.93 24.45
N ARG A 300 5.61 13.95 24.51
CA ARG A 300 5.53 14.86 25.65
C ARG A 300 5.11 14.14 26.94
N VAL A 301 4.08 13.31 26.87
CA VAL A 301 3.53 12.65 28.06
C VAL A 301 4.47 11.57 28.58
N LEU A 302 4.98 10.70 27.72
CA LEU A 302 5.92 9.65 28.12
C LEU A 302 7.24 10.21 28.64
N LYS A 303 7.74 11.31 28.03
CA LYS A 303 8.93 11.99 28.53
C LYS A 303 8.70 12.58 29.92
N ALA A 304 7.58 13.27 30.14
CA ALA A 304 7.24 13.80 31.45
C ALA A 304 7.14 12.71 32.52
N TYR A 305 6.55 11.57 32.18
CA TYR A 305 6.47 10.42 33.08
C TYR A 305 7.87 9.83 33.39
N ALA A 306 8.71 9.63 32.37
CA ALA A 306 10.07 9.11 32.54
C ALA A 306 10.96 10.03 33.39
N ASP A 307 10.80 11.36 33.25
CA ASP A 307 11.54 12.36 34.04
C ASP A 307 11.09 12.38 35.52
N GLN A 308 9.82 12.05 35.79
CA GLN A 308 9.25 12.00 37.15
C GLN A 308 9.54 10.69 37.88
N ASP A 309 9.73 9.57 37.18
CA ASP A 309 10.05 8.28 37.81
C ASP A 309 11.52 8.24 38.26
N PRO A 310 11.79 8.09 39.60
CA PRO A 310 13.17 8.16 40.11
C PRO A 310 14.08 7.02 39.63
N GLN A 311 13.51 5.87 39.23
CA GLN A 311 14.28 4.72 38.76
C GLN A 311 14.67 4.91 37.31
N ILE A 312 13.74 5.35 36.48
CA ILE A 312 13.95 5.61 35.06
C ILE A 312 14.90 6.81 34.87
N SER A 313 14.65 7.92 35.59
CA SER A 313 15.51 9.11 35.56
C SER A 313 16.96 8.80 35.92
N LYS A 314 17.20 8.01 36.99
CA LYS A 314 18.55 7.54 37.35
C LYS A 314 19.19 6.65 36.27
N GLN A 315 18.43 5.83 35.57
CA GLN A 315 18.94 4.99 34.48
C GLN A 315 19.41 5.87 33.30
N ILE A 316 18.60 6.87 32.93
CA ILE A 316 18.90 7.84 31.88
C ILE A 316 20.19 8.60 32.21
N GLU A 317 20.28 9.16 33.44
CA GLU A 317 21.46 9.90 33.91
C GLU A 317 22.72 9.02 33.94
N LYS A 318 22.64 7.82 34.50
CA LYS A 318 23.75 6.88 34.58
C LYS A 318 24.28 6.47 33.22
N ALA A 319 23.39 6.23 32.27
CA ALA A 319 23.73 5.84 30.91
C ALA A 319 24.16 7.05 30.03
N LYS A 320 23.98 8.30 30.52
CA LYS A 320 24.24 9.55 29.78
C LYS A 320 23.56 9.54 28.40
N ILE A 321 22.29 9.10 28.36
CA ILE A 321 21.52 9.02 27.13
C ILE A 321 20.57 10.23 27.03
N GLU A 322 20.41 10.72 25.82
CA GLU A 322 19.38 11.68 25.47
C GLU A 322 18.27 10.93 24.71
N ILE A 323 17.04 10.98 25.26
CA ILE A 323 15.88 10.33 24.63
C ILE A 323 15.32 11.25 23.56
N ALA A 324 15.23 10.74 22.34
CA ALA A 324 14.60 11.42 21.20
C ALA A 324 13.13 10.99 21.03
N GLY A 325 12.35 11.77 20.28
CA GLY A 325 10.93 11.46 20.04
C GLY A 325 10.70 10.11 19.36
N GLU A 326 11.63 9.64 18.55
CA GLU A 326 11.59 8.34 17.88
C GLU A 326 11.74 7.15 18.84
N ASP A 327 12.44 7.31 19.97
CA ASP A 327 12.63 6.23 20.94
C ASP A 327 11.31 5.84 21.61
N PHE A 328 10.38 6.80 21.75
CA PHE A 328 9.03 6.55 22.29
C PHE A 328 8.12 5.76 21.32
N ARG A 329 8.50 5.62 20.07
CA ARG A 329 7.72 4.93 19.03
C ARG A 329 8.28 3.56 18.66
N GLU A 330 9.43 3.18 19.19
CA GLU A 330 9.96 1.83 19.00
C GLU A 330 9.08 0.79 19.71
N GLY A 331 8.61 -0.21 18.96
CA GLY A 331 7.67 -1.22 19.44
C GLY A 331 6.24 -0.69 19.64
N LEU A 332 5.91 0.47 19.08
CA LEU A 332 4.58 1.06 19.12
C LEU A 332 3.73 0.55 17.97
N THR A 333 2.57 -0.02 18.27
CA THR A 333 1.47 -0.19 17.33
C THR A 333 0.31 0.70 17.73
N ALA A 334 -0.18 1.55 16.81
CA ALA A 334 -1.28 2.46 17.07
C ALA A 334 -2.23 2.58 15.88
N VAL A 335 -3.52 2.71 16.18
CA VAL A 335 -4.56 3.06 15.20
C VAL A 335 -5.21 4.36 15.63
N ILE A 336 -5.22 5.34 14.73
CA ILE A 336 -5.78 6.68 14.97
C ILE A 336 -6.91 6.89 13.98
N SER A 337 -8.12 7.13 14.46
CA SER A 337 -9.29 7.44 13.64
C SER A 337 -9.91 8.75 14.10
N ILE A 338 -10.02 9.70 13.19
CA ILE A 338 -10.68 10.98 13.45
C ILE A 338 -11.82 11.21 12.46
N LYS A 339 -12.79 12.01 12.87
CA LYS A 339 -13.91 12.42 12.02
C LYS A 339 -13.87 13.94 11.86
N VAL A 340 -13.67 14.40 10.63
CA VAL A 340 -13.56 15.83 10.29
C VAL A 340 -14.68 16.20 9.33
N ALA A 341 -15.41 17.26 9.62
CA ALA A 341 -16.54 17.70 8.79
C ALA A 341 -16.10 18.19 7.40
N GLU A 342 -14.98 18.92 7.35
CA GLU A 342 -14.41 19.47 6.12
C GLU A 342 -12.91 19.12 6.03
N PRO A 343 -12.56 17.87 5.73
CA PRO A 343 -11.15 17.49 5.65
C PRO A 343 -10.49 18.07 4.40
N GLN A 344 -9.31 18.64 4.59
CA GLN A 344 -8.46 19.18 3.52
C GLN A 344 -7.29 18.22 3.32
N PHE A 345 -7.26 17.57 2.17
CA PHE A 345 -6.19 16.65 1.83
C PHE A 345 -5.21 17.28 0.85
N GLU A 346 -3.94 16.90 0.96
CA GLU A 346 -2.93 17.21 -0.04
C GLU A 346 -3.12 16.25 -1.24
N GLY A 347 -3.83 16.70 -2.28
CA GLY A 347 -4.07 15.95 -3.51
C GLY A 347 -5.34 15.08 -3.53
N GLN A 348 -5.65 14.57 -4.72
CA GLN A 348 -6.87 13.80 -5.01
C GLN A 348 -6.87 12.40 -4.37
N THR A 349 -5.71 11.83 -4.13
CA THR A 349 -5.54 10.49 -3.53
C THR A 349 -5.84 10.46 -2.02
N LYS A 350 -6.03 11.62 -1.39
CA LYS A 350 -6.39 11.79 0.02
C LYS A 350 -5.41 11.13 1.01
N THR A 351 -4.14 11.04 0.65
CA THR A 351 -3.11 10.32 1.41
C THR A 351 -2.60 11.08 2.63
N LYS A 352 -2.77 12.43 2.66
CA LYS A 352 -2.25 13.29 3.72
C LYS A 352 -3.25 14.38 4.12
N LEU A 353 -3.52 14.50 5.43
CA LEU A 353 -4.41 15.54 5.96
C LEU A 353 -3.68 16.85 6.22
N GLY A 354 -4.24 17.97 5.72
CA GLY A 354 -3.67 19.32 5.83
C GLY A 354 -4.29 20.22 6.90
N ASN A 355 -5.46 19.89 7.46
CA ASN A 355 -6.18 20.73 8.44
C ASN A 355 -5.32 21.07 9.67
N SER A 356 -4.91 22.33 9.84
CA SER A 356 -4.00 22.74 10.91
C SER A 356 -4.59 22.63 12.32
N GLU A 357 -5.90 22.86 12.48
CA GLU A 357 -6.63 22.81 13.75
C GLU A 357 -6.67 21.39 14.35
N VAL A 358 -6.59 20.37 13.52
CA VAL A 358 -6.67 18.97 13.94
C VAL A 358 -5.49 18.57 14.81
N ALA A 359 -4.30 19.08 14.53
CA ALA A 359 -3.10 18.74 15.32
C ALA A 359 -3.27 19.10 16.80
N GLY A 360 -3.80 20.27 17.10
CA GLY A 360 -4.06 20.73 18.47
C GLY A 360 -5.12 19.89 19.19
N ALA A 361 -6.20 19.55 18.51
CA ALA A 361 -7.29 18.75 19.06
C ALA A 361 -6.81 17.33 19.43
N VAL A 362 -6.08 16.67 18.52
CA VAL A 362 -5.52 15.33 18.75
C VAL A 362 -4.45 15.37 19.84
N GLN A 363 -3.56 16.38 19.83
CA GLN A 363 -2.54 16.55 20.86
C GLN A 363 -3.16 16.70 22.27
N GLN A 364 -4.24 17.45 22.40
CA GLN A 364 -4.94 17.59 23.68
C GLN A 364 -5.60 16.29 24.09
N ALA A 365 -6.37 15.67 23.21
CA ALA A 365 -7.11 14.43 23.51
C ALA A 365 -6.18 13.30 23.95
N VAL A 366 -5.13 13.02 23.16
CA VAL A 366 -4.15 11.96 23.45
C VAL A 366 -3.36 12.31 24.70
N GLY A 367 -2.97 13.59 24.87
CA GLY A 367 -2.20 14.02 26.03
C GLY A 367 -2.93 13.78 27.35
N GLU A 368 -4.20 14.19 27.43
CA GLU A 368 -5.03 13.97 28.64
C GLU A 368 -5.24 12.48 28.91
N ALA A 369 -5.69 11.72 27.90
CA ALA A 369 -6.01 10.30 28.09
C ALA A 369 -4.78 9.45 28.44
N LEU A 370 -3.65 9.70 27.79
CA LEU A 370 -2.42 8.96 28.07
C LEU A 370 -1.85 9.30 29.47
N THR A 371 -1.95 10.55 29.91
CA THR A 371 -1.55 10.93 31.26
C THR A 371 -2.36 10.16 32.31
N TYR A 372 -3.69 10.14 32.19
CA TYR A 372 -4.54 9.35 33.10
C TYR A 372 -4.21 7.86 33.07
N TYR A 373 -4.02 7.30 31.89
CA TYR A 373 -3.68 5.87 31.77
C TYR A 373 -2.37 5.53 32.48
N LEU A 374 -1.32 6.32 32.29
CA LEU A 374 -0.01 6.05 32.92
C LEU A 374 -0.06 6.20 34.45
N GLU A 375 -0.88 7.13 34.98
CA GLU A 375 -1.09 7.29 36.41
C GLU A 375 -1.87 6.10 37.03
N GLU A 376 -2.85 5.56 36.29
CA GLU A 376 -3.66 4.40 36.74
C GLU A 376 -2.91 3.07 36.57
N HIS A 377 -1.95 2.97 35.61
CA HIS A 377 -1.24 1.75 35.27
C HIS A 377 0.30 1.89 35.39
N PRO A 378 0.83 2.14 36.60
CA PRO A 378 2.25 2.46 36.79
C PRO A 378 3.20 1.30 36.39
N ALA A 379 2.74 0.04 36.48
CA ALA A 379 3.55 -1.11 36.08
C ALA A 379 3.77 -1.15 34.54
N GLU A 380 2.73 -0.84 33.77
CA GLU A 380 2.77 -0.79 32.32
C GLU A 380 3.55 0.45 31.85
N ALA A 381 3.30 1.60 32.47
CA ALA A 381 4.05 2.83 32.24
C ALA A 381 5.57 2.61 32.41
N LYS A 382 5.97 1.88 33.45
CA LYS A 382 7.37 1.53 33.69
C LYS A 382 7.93 0.64 32.56
N ARG A 383 7.19 -0.39 32.13
CA ARG A 383 7.62 -1.27 31.01
C ARG A 383 7.81 -0.48 29.72
N ILE A 384 6.89 0.46 29.41
CA ILE A 384 7.04 1.36 28.26
C ILE A 384 8.32 2.20 28.38
N CYS A 385 8.56 2.83 29.54
CA CYS A 385 9.75 3.65 29.75
C CYS A 385 11.05 2.84 29.70
N GLU A 386 11.08 1.62 30.22
CA GLU A 386 12.22 0.71 30.11
C GLU A 386 12.53 0.37 28.65
N LYS A 387 11.49 0.12 27.84
CA LYS A 387 11.62 -0.07 26.38
C LYS A 387 12.20 1.18 25.70
N VAL A 388 11.73 2.37 26.06
CA VAL A 388 12.21 3.64 25.54
C VAL A 388 13.70 3.86 25.85
N VAL A 389 14.15 3.58 27.09
CA VAL A 389 15.55 3.65 27.48
C VAL A 389 16.43 2.68 26.68
N LEU A 390 15.91 1.46 26.44
CA LEU A 390 16.59 0.47 25.60
C LEU A 390 16.72 0.96 24.15
N ALA A 391 15.64 1.52 23.59
CA ALA A 391 15.61 2.10 22.24
C ALA A 391 16.62 3.25 22.09
N ALA A 392 16.65 4.20 23.04
CA ALA A 392 17.59 5.31 23.05
C ALA A 392 19.05 4.82 23.12
N THR A 393 19.31 3.81 23.95
CA THR A 393 20.64 3.19 24.05
C THR A 393 21.08 2.57 22.73
N ALA A 394 20.18 1.82 22.10
CA ALA A 394 20.42 1.19 20.79
C ALA A 394 20.67 2.25 19.69
N ARG A 395 19.88 3.32 19.66
CA ARG A 395 20.04 4.43 18.72
C ARG A 395 21.42 5.12 18.85
N ILE A 396 21.85 5.42 20.08
CA ILE A 396 23.16 6.04 20.32
C ILE A 396 24.29 5.08 19.92
N ALA A 397 24.15 3.78 20.17
CA ALA A 397 25.11 2.78 19.72
C ALA A 397 25.19 2.73 18.18
N ALA A 398 24.04 2.76 17.49
CA ALA A 398 23.97 2.80 16.03
C ALA A 398 24.63 4.05 15.45
N ARG A 399 24.39 5.22 16.06
CA ARG A 399 25.04 6.46 15.65
C ARG A 399 26.57 6.37 15.75
N LYS A 400 27.08 5.86 16.88
CA LYS A 400 28.53 5.66 17.07
C LYS A 400 29.11 4.67 16.07
N ALA A 401 28.43 3.56 15.79
CA ALA A 401 28.85 2.57 14.78
C ALA A 401 28.94 3.22 13.39
N ARG A 402 27.90 3.96 12.98
CA ARG A 402 27.85 4.70 11.70
C ARG A 402 29.00 5.72 11.57
N GLU A 403 29.21 6.54 12.60
CA GLU A 403 30.31 7.51 12.63
C GLU A 403 31.68 6.84 12.51
N SER A 404 31.88 5.69 13.17
CA SER A 404 33.11 4.92 13.09
C SER A 404 33.36 4.39 11.67
N VAL A 405 32.33 3.89 10.98
CA VAL A 405 32.43 3.43 9.59
C VAL A 405 32.73 4.60 8.65
N GLN A 406 32.03 5.72 8.81
CA GLN A 406 32.28 6.92 8.01
C GLN A 406 33.72 7.44 8.16
N ARG A 407 34.24 7.49 9.39
CA ARG A 407 35.66 7.91 9.65
C ARG A 407 36.65 6.96 8.98
N LYS A 408 36.42 5.64 9.02
CA LYS A 408 37.29 4.66 8.34
C LYS A 408 37.28 4.86 6.83
N ASN A 409 36.13 5.12 6.23
CA ASN A 409 35.99 5.34 4.79
C ASN A 409 36.64 6.65 4.32
N VAL A 410 36.54 7.74 5.11
CA VAL A 410 37.21 9.01 4.81
C VAL A 410 38.73 8.86 4.87
N MET A 411 39.28 8.08 5.80
CA MET A 411 40.73 7.81 5.91
C MET A 411 41.25 6.90 4.78
N SER A 412 40.40 6.05 4.20
CA SER A 412 40.77 5.16 3.07
C SER A 412 40.64 5.81 1.69
N GLY A 413 40.18 7.06 1.61
CA GLY A 413 40.09 7.84 0.35
C GLY A 413 39.01 7.37 -0.64
N TRP A 414 38.18 6.40 -0.27
CA TRP A 414 37.15 5.79 -1.15
C TRP A 414 35.79 5.84 -0.46
N GLY A 415 34.96 6.81 -0.85
CA GLY A 415 33.62 7.00 -0.30
C GLY A 415 32.57 5.96 -0.75
N LEU A 416 32.92 5.05 -1.66
CA LEU A 416 32.01 4.06 -2.25
C LEU A 416 32.46 2.62 -1.95
N PRO A 417 31.53 1.65 -1.89
CA PRO A 417 31.88 0.24 -1.68
C PRO A 417 32.86 -0.28 -2.74
N GLY A 418 33.94 -0.94 -2.32
CA GLY A 418 34.98 -1.44 -3.24
C GLY A 418 34.50 -2.45 -4.29
N LYS A 419 33.31 -3.06 -4.08
CA LYS A 419 32.69 -3.97 -5.03
C LYS A 419 31.75 -3.31 -6.05
N LEU A 420 31.39 -2.05 -5.82
CA LEU A 420 30.53 -1.30 -6.72
C LEU A 420 31.24 -1.06 -8.05
N ALA A 421 30.66 -1.55 -9.13
CA ALA A 421 31.01 -1.15 -10.48
C ALA A 421 30.08 0.01 -10.87
N ASP A 422 30.52 1.23 -10.60
CA ASP A 422 29.72 2.44 -10.81
C ASP A 422 29.55 2.79 -12.30
N CYS A 423 28.56 3.62 -12.63
CA CYS A 423 28.38 4.21 -13.94
C CYS A 423 29.15 5.53 -14.08
N SER A 424 29.40 5.97 -15.30
CA SER A 424 30.17 7.20 -15.55
C SER A 424 29.29 8.45 -15.61
N ASN A 425 27.99 8.33 -15.85
CA ASN A 425 27.05 9.44 -15.81
C ASN A 425 26.83 9.88 -14.35
N LYS A 426 26.71 11.18 -14.13
CA LYS A 426 26.53 11.77 -12.81
C LYS A 426 25.12 12.34 -12.61
N ASP A 427 24.26 12.26 -13.62
CA ASP A 427 22.86 12.67 -13.54
C ASP A 427 22.04 11.50 -12.96
N PRO A 428 21.57 11.58 -11.69
CA PRO A 428 20.86 10.48 -11.05
C PRO A 428 19.61 10.03 -11.83
N GLN A 429 18.92 10.96 -12.49
CA GLN A 429 17.69 10.68 -13.24
C GLN A 429 17.92 9.78 -14.47
N LYS A 430 19.16 9.66 -14.92
CA LYS A 430 19.55 8.80 -16.05
C LYS A 430 20.30 7.55 -15.63
N CYS A 431 20.54 7.38 -14.34
CA CYS A 431 21.35 6.29 -13.80
C CYS A 431 20.48 5.28 -13.06
N GLU A 432 20.91 4.03 -13.12
CA GLU A 432 20.27 2.92 -12.41
C GLU A 432 21.32 1.98 -11.81
N ILE A 433 20.97 1.33 -10.71
CA ILE A 433 21.83 0.35 -10.05
C ILE A 433 21.14 -1.00 -9.97
N PHE A 434 21.89 -2.05 -10.28
CA PHE A 434 21.46 -3.43 -10.09
C PHE A 434 22.11 -4.00 -8.83
N LEU A 435 21.28 -4.46 -7.89
CA LEU A 435 21.68 -5.25 -6.74
C LEU A 435 21.65 -6.72 -7.18
N VAL A 436 22.80 -7.32 -7.41
CA VAL A 436 22.91 -8.62 -8.09
C VAL A 436 23.30 -9.70 -7.11
N GLU A 437 22.62 -10.84 -7.14
CA GLU A 437 22.96 -11.99 -6.34
C GLU A 437 24.28 -12.62 -6.81
N GLY A 438 25.24 -12.68 -5.90
CA GLY A 438 26.51 -13.38 -6.09
C GLY A 438 27.53 -12.67 -6.99
N ASP A 439 28.78 -13.12 -6.87
CA ASP A 439 29.91 -12.57 -7.64
C ASP A 439 29.89 -13.10 -9.11
N SER A 440 29.31 -14.28 -9.38
CA SER A 440 29.22 -14.85 -10.73
C SER A 440 28.29 -14.08 -11.64
N ALA A 441 27.02 -13.94 -11.25
CA ALA A 441 26.04 -13.13 -11.99
C ALA A 441 26.46 -11.65 -12.03
N GLY A 442 27.04 -11.13 -10.94
CA GLY A 442 27.64 -9.81 -10.90
C GLY A 442 28.77 -9.61 -11.91
N GLY A 443 29.54 -10.65 -12.22
CA GLY A 443 30.59 -10.65 -13.25
C GLY A 443 30.00 -10.52 -14.66
N SER A 444 29.00 -11.33 -15.01
CA SER A 444 28.27 -11.26 -16.29
C SER A 444 27.57 -9.91 -16.45
N ALA A 445 26.90 -9.43 -15.40
CA ALA A 445 26.24 -8.12 -15.40
C ALA A 445 27.21 -6.96 -15.62
N LYS A 446 28.38 -6.97 -14.98
CA LYS A 446 29.45 -5.96 -15.18
C LYS A 446 29.96 -5.91 -16.61
N GLN A 447 29.99 -7.04 -17.32
CA GLN A 447 30.43 -7.13 -18.70
C GLN A 447 29.31 -6.68 -19.66
N GLY A 448 28.05 -7.10 -19.42
CA GLY A 448 26.92 -6.84 -20.31
C GLY A 448 26.30 -5.45 -20.17
N ARG A 449 26.51 -4.73 -19.06
CA ARG A 449 25.86 -3.45 -18.76
C ARG A 449 26.21 -2.30 -19.70
N ASP A 450 25.35 -1.31 -19.79
CA ASP A 450 25.75 0.01 -20.26
C ASP A 450 26.57 0.73 -19.17
N ARG A 451 27.86 0.88 -19.40
CA ARG A 451 28.78 1.51 -18.41
C ARG A 451 28.51 3.00 -18.20
N TYR A 452 27.76 3.62 -19.08
CA TYR A 452 27.45 5.04 -18.97
C TYR A 452 26.34 5.30 -17.93
N THR A 453 25.29 4.48 -17.93
CA THR A 453 24.08 4.69 -17.12
C THR A 453 23.83 3.64 -16.05
N GLN A 454 24.45 2.45 -16.15
CA GLN A 454 24.16 1.32 -15.26
C GLN A 454 25.33 1.01 -14.31
N ALA A 455 25.00 0.92 -13.02
CA ALA A 455 25.92 0.47 -11.96
C ALA A 455 25.55 -0.94 -11.50
N ILE A 456 26.55 -1.74 -11.05
CA ILE A 456 26.35 -3.09 -10.52
C ILE A 456 26.96 -3.19 -9.12
N LEU A 457 26.16 -3.63 -8.16
CA LEU A 457 26.59 -3.99 -6.82
C LEU A 457 26.31 -5.49 -6.56
N PRO A 458 27.32 -6.36 -6.62
CA PRO A 458 27.15 -7.76 -6.26
C PRO A 458 26.96 -7.92 -4.75
N LEU A 459 25.96 -8.69 -4.35
CA LEU A 459 25.68 -9.06 -2.98
C LEU A 459 26.27 -10.43 -2.69
N ARG A 460 26.92 -10.62 -1.54
CA ARG A 460 27.45 -11.93 -1.14
C ARG A 460 26.44 -12.69 -0.32
N GLY A 461 25.65 -13.54 -0.98
CA GLY A 461 24.66 -14.38 -0.33
C GLY A 461 23.54 -13.60 0.34
N LYS A 462 22.87 -14.24 1.28
CA LYS A 462 21.74 -13.67 2.02
C LYS A 462 22.21 -12.50 2.89
N ILE A 463 21.58 -11.34 2.72
CA ILE A 463 21.84 -10.19 3.58
C ILE A 463 21.20 -10.38 4.97
N LEU A 464 21.57 -9.52 5.92
CA LEU A 464 21.01 -9.53 7.26
C LEU A 464 19.48 -9.41 7.22
N ASN A 465 18.76 -10.30 7.92
CA ASN A 465 17.34 -10.10 8.17
C ASN A 465 17.14 -8.99 9.21
N VAL A 466 16.76 -7.82 8.73
CA VAL A 466 16.64 -6.62 9.56
C VAL A 466 15.40 -6.61 10.45
N GLU A 467 14.43 -7.50 10.21
CA GLU A 467 13.24 -7.66 11.06
C GLU A 467 13.61 -8.16 12.46
N LYS A 468 14.65 -9.01 12.56
CA LYS A 468 15.05 -9.71 13.80
C LYS A 468 16.13 -9.03 14.62
N VAL A 469 16.58 -7.84 14.22
CA VAL A 469 17.76 -7.24 14.84
C VAL A 469 17.53 -5.80 15.23
N GLN A 470 18.22 -5.39 16.28
CA GLN A 470 18.22 -4.00 16.72
C GLN A 470 18.86 -3.08 15.68
N TRP A 471 18.40 -1.84 15.63
CA TRP A 471 18.83 -0.79 14.71
C TRP A 471 20.34 -0.67 14.52
N HIS A 472 21.15 -0.74 15.61
CA HIS A 472 22.61 -0.61 15.51
C HIS A 472 23.25 -1.78 14.74
N ARG A 473 22.71 -2.99 14.84
CA ARG A 473 23.22 -4.17 14.13
C ARG A 473 23.11 -4.04 12.61
N VAL A 474 22.11 -3.31 12.15
CA VAL A 474 21.87 -3.07 10.73
C VAL A 474 23.04 -2.29 10.12
N PHE A 475 23.56 -1.28 10.84
CA PHE A 475 24.72 -0.48 10.40
C PHE A 475 26.07 -1.16 10.63
N GLU A 476 26.12 -2.23 11.41
CA GLU A 476 27.32 -3.08 11.53
C GLU A 476 27.43 -4.09 10.38
N ALA A 477 26.32 -4.40 9.71
CA ALA A 477 26.29 -5.35 8.59
C ALA A 477 26.90 -4.73 7.32
N GLU A 478 28.04 -5.26 6.88
CA GLU A 478 28.78 -4.75 5.71
C GLU A 478 27.91 -4.74 4.43
N SER A 479 27.11 -5.79 4.20
CA SER A 479 26.24 -5.89 3.02
C SER A 479 25.18 -4.78 2.99
N VAL A 480 24.57 -4.48 4.13
CA VAL A 480 23.56 -3.43 4.26
C VAL A 480 24.20 -2.05 4.08
N MET A 481 25.34 -1.82 4.74
CA MET A 481 26.07 -0.56 4.58
C MET A 481 26.54 -0.31 3.16
N ASN A 482 26.96 -1.36 2.44
CA ASN A 482 27.33 -1.26 1.03
C ASN A 482 26.13 -0.83 0.16
N ILE A 483 24.92 -1.35 0.42
CA ILE A 483 23.70 -0.93 -0.29
C ILE A 483 23.42 0.56 0.01
N ILE A 484 23.32 0.96 1.29
CA ILE A 484 23.01 2.32 1.71
C ILE A 484 24.01 3.33 1.09
N GLN A 485 25.30 3.04 1.14
CA GLN A 485 26.35 3.90 0.59
C GLN A 485 26.29 3.95 -0.94
N ALA A 486 26.07 2.81 -1.61
CA ALA A 486 26.00 2.76 -3.06
C ALA A 486 24.85 3.62 -3.60
N ILE A 487 23.65 3.50 -3.00
CA ILE A 487 22.45 4.23 -3.46
C ILE A 487 22.44 5.70 -3.04
N GLY A 488 23.21 6.08 -2.01
CA GLY A 488 23.34 7.46 -1.56
C GLY A 488 22.31 7.89 -0.51
N VAL A 489 21.58 6.97 0.10
CA VAL A 489 20.67 7.25 1.22
C VAL A 489 21.48 7.66 2.45
N ARG A 490 20.98 8.64 3.18
CA ARG A 490 21.60 9.15 4.42
C ARG A 490 20.64 9.05 5.58
N PHE A 491 21.17 8.86 6.78
CA PHE A 491 20.44 8.85 8.03
C PHE A 491 21.01 9.87 8.99
N GLY A 492 20.18 10.44 9.88
CA GLY A 492 20.61 11.44 10.88
C GLY A 492 21.09 12.72 10.22
N VAL A 493 20.38 13.22 9.22
CA VAL A 493 20.60 14.53 8.62
C VAL A 493 20.09 15.59 9.61
N GLU A 494 20.78 16.73 9.68
CA GLU A 494 20.40 17.82 10.59
C GLU A 494 18.96 18.26 10.33
N GLY A 495 18.13 18.25 11.37
CA GLY A 495 16.70 18.56 11.30
C GLY A 495 15.78 17.37 11.08
N GLU A 496 16.30 16.16 10.85
CA GLU A 496 15.54 14.92 10.68
C GLU A 496 15.81 13.95 11.86
N ALA A 497 14.89 12.98 12.04
CA ALA A 497 15.09 11.92 13.02
C ALA A 497 16.27 11.02 12.63
N ASP A 498 17.01 10.50 13.60
CA ASP A 498 18.18 9.63 13.36
C ASP A 498 17.83 8.38 12.54
N ARG A 499 16.58 7.93 12.61
CA ARG A 499 16.05 6.74 11.91
C ARG A 499 15.41 7.06 10.56
N GLU A 500 15.22 8.33 10.23
CA GLU A 500 14.60 8.72 8.97
C GLU A 500 15.60 8.66 7.82
N ALA A 501 15.21 7.97 6.74
CA ALA A 501 16.00 7.88 5.52
C ALA A 501 15.83 9.15 4.68
N ASN A 502 16.93 9.82 4.40
CA ASN A 502 16.94 10.98 3.50
C ASN A 502 17.36 10.54 2.09
N THR A 503 16.50 10.83 1.12
CA THR A 503 16.65 10.45 -0.30
C THR A 503 17.20 11.57 -1.20
N ASP A 504 17.41 12.79 -0.70
CA ASP A 504 17.87 13.96 -1.47
C ASP A 504 19.18 13.75 -2.24
N LYS A 505 19.97 12.77 -1.82
CA LYS A 505 21.26 12.44 -2.44
C LYS A 505 21.27 11.06 -3.08
N LEU A 506 20.11 10.57 -3.49
CA LEU A 506 20.04 9.36 -4.31
C LEU A 506 20.90 9.51 -5.56
N ARG A 507 21.65 8.47 -5.85
CA ARG A 507 22.61 8.45 -6.96
C ARG A 507 22.01 7.82 -8.22
N TYR A 508 20.88 7.13 -8.09
CA TYR A 508 20.23 6.38 -9.15
C TYR A 508 18.71 6.57 -9.10
N ASP A 509 18.10 6.78 -10.26
CA ASP A 509 16.64 6.86 -10.40
C ASP A 509 15.98 5.50 -10.16
N LYS A 510 16.64 4.41 -10.59
CA LYS A 510 16.14 3.04 -10.39
C LYS A 510 17.12 2.20 -9.61
N ILE A 511 16.61 1.56 -8.59
CA ILE A 511 17.30 0.53 -7.80
C ILE A 511 16.62 -0.79 -8.16
N ILE A 512 17.34 -1.68 -8.83
CA ILE A 512 16.80 -2.89 -9.42
C ILE A 512 17.39 -4.10 -8.70
N ILE A 513 16.52 -4.88 -8.07
CA ILE A 513 16.89 -6.17 -7.46
C ILE A 513 16.94 -7.19 -8.58
N MET A 514 18.05 -7.92 -8.68
CA MET A 514 18.27 -8.93 -9.73
C MET A 514 18.89 -10.19 -9.11
N THR A 515 18.04 -11.17 -8.86
CA THR A 515 18.34 -12.43 -8.18
C THR A 515 18.06 -13.61 -9.09
N ASP A 516 18.54 -14.79 -8.71
CA ASP A 516 18.27 -16.03 -9.42
C ASP A 516 16.78 -16.41 -9.32
N ALA A 517 16.25 -17.08 -10.32
CA ALA A 517 14.85 -17.51 -10.38
C ALA A 517 14.62 -18.81 -9.56
N ASP A 518 15.17 -18.87 -8.38
CA ASP A 518 15.05 -20.02 -7.48
C ASP A 518 14.55 -19.59 -6.08
N VAL A 519 14.43 -20.54 -5.16
CA VAL A 519 13.93 -20.29 -3.80
C VAL A 519 14.89 -19.43 -2.96
N ASP A 520 16.20 -19.52 -3.21
CA ASP A 520 17.21 -18.72 -2.52
C ASP A 520 17.19 -17.27 -3.02
N GLY A 521 17.07 -17.06 -4.33
CA GLY A 521 16.90 -15.74 -4.93
C GLY A 521 15.63 -15.04 -4.44
N SER A 522 14.49 -15.76 -4.39
CA SER A 522 13.24 -15.22 -3.84
C SER A 522 13.37 -14.83 -2.36
N HIS A 523 14.17 -15.58 -1.59
CA HIS A 523 14.48 -15.22 -0.19
C HIS A 523 15.34 -13.96 -0.11
N ILE A 524 16.34 -13.81 -0.99
CA ILE A 524 17.19 -12.61 -1.05
C ILE A 524 16.35 -11.39 -1.43
N ASP A 525 15.44 -11.49 -2.41
CA ASP A 525 14.48 -10.45 -2.76
C ASP A 525 13.68 -10.01 -1.55
N THR A 526 13.14 -10.96 -0.79
CA THR A 526 12.37 -10.69 0.42
C THR A 526 13.20 -9.99 1.49
N LEU A 527 14.46 -10.39 1.71
CA LEU A 527 15.37 -9.74 2.64
C LEU A 527 15.67 -8.29 2.23
N ILE A 528 15.91 -8.06 0.93
CA ILE A 528 16.16 -6.71 0.40
C ILE A 528 14.90 -5.86 0.52
N MET A 529 13.74 -6.39 0.14
CA MET A 529 12.47 -5.68 0.29
C MET A 529 12.17 -5.33 1.76
N THR A 530 12.47 -6.25 2.71
CA THR A 530 12.35 -6.00 4.15
C THR A 530 13.25 -4.83 4.58
N LEU A 531 14.49 -4.78 4.10
CA LEU A 531 15.42 -3.69 4.37
C LEU A 531 14.86 -2.35 3.88
N PHE A 532 14.37 -2.29 2.63
CA PHE A 532 13.81 -1.05 2.08
C PHE A 532 12.52 -0.65 2.80
N PHE A 533 11.64 -1.59 3.06
CA PHE A 533 10.38 -1.31 3.75
C PHE A 533 10.59 -0.79 5.18
N ARG A 534 11.50 -1.41 5.96
CA ARG A 534 11.73 -1.04 7.37
C ARG A 534 12.63 0.19 7.55
N PHE A 535 13.60 0.40 6.67
CA PHE A 535 14.65 1.40 6.88
C PHE A 535 14.64 2.52 5.84
N MET A 536 14.08 2.29 4.67
CA MET A 536 14.10 3.22 3.54
C MET A 536 12.76 3.29 2.81
N PRO A 537 11.59 3.41 3.51
CA PRO A 537 10.27 3.37 2.88
C PRO A 537 10.12 4.47 1.82
N LYS A 538 10.71 5.64 2.01
CA LYS A 538 10.70 6.73 1.02
C LYS A 538 11.20 6.30 -0.36
N VAL A 539 12.19 5.41 -0.44
CA VAL A 539 12.70 4.89 -1.73
C VAL A 539 11.61 4.13 -2.49
N ILE A 540 10.73 3.42 -1.77
CA ILE A 540 9.58 2.71 -2.37
C ILE A 540 8.47 3.70 -2.73
N GLU A 541 8.13 4.60 -1.82
CA GLU A 541 7.07 5.61 -1.98
C GLU A 541 7.34 6.56 -3.15
N GLU A 542 8.59 7.00 -3.31
CA GLU A 542 9.06 7.82 -4.42
C GLU A 542 9.18 7.03 -5.73
N GLY A 543 9.07 5.70 -5.68
CA GLY A 543 8.97 4.81 -6.84
C GLY A 543 10.29 4.43 -7.46
N HIS A 544 11.36 4.36 -6.68
CA HIS A 544 12.70 4.03 -7.15
C HIS A 544 13.05 2.54 -7.10
N LEU A 545 12.27 1.69 -6.40
CA LEU A 545 12.59 0.27 -6.22
C LEU A 545 11.89 -0.62 -7.25
N TYR A 546 12.65 -1.51 -7.88
CA TYR A 546 12.19 -2.45 -8.92
C TYR A 546 12.78 -3.84 -8.71
N ILE A 547 12.08 -4.86 -9.23
CA ILE A 547 12.55 -6.23 -9.34
C ILE A 547 12.70 -6.56 -10.82
N ALA A 548 13.86 -7.07 -11.22
CA ALA A 548 14.09 -7.56 -12.57
C ALA A 548 13.40 -8.92 -12.76
N THR A 549 12.83 -9.14 -13.94
CA THR A 549 12.19 -10.40 -14.30
C THR A 549 12.98 -11.03 -15.46
N PRO A 550 13.99 -11.88 -15.19
CA PRO A 550 14.69 -12.60 -16.22
C PRO A 550 13.80 -13.68 -16.85
N PRO A 551 14.07 -14.12 -18.09
CA PRO A 551 13.34 -15.23 -18.70
C PRO A 551 13.68 -16.56 -18.01
N LEU A 552 12.69 -17.44 -17.93
CA LEU A 552 12.86 -18.80 -17.40
C LEU A 552 13.43 -19.77 -18.44
N TYR A 553 13.14 -19.53 -19.73
CA TYR A 553 13.53 -20.44 -20.81
C TYR A 553 14.08 -19.68 -22.02
N LEU A 554 15.03 -20.31 -22.70
CA LEU A 554 15.41 -20.01 -24.07
C LEU A 554 14.93 -21.14 -24.97
N CYS A 555 13.95 -20.88 -25.81
CA CYS A 555 13.43 -21.83 -26.79
C CYS A 555 14.08 -21.60 -28.15
N THR A 556 14.53 -22.66 -28.80
CA THR A 556 15.18 -22.59 -30.11
C THR A 556 14.55 -23.57 -31.08
N TYR A 557 14.34 -23.16 -32.33
CA TYR A 557 13.89 -24.02 -33.41
C TYR A 557 14.90 -24.05 -34.56
N LYS A 558 15.42 -25.25 -34.87
CA LYS A 558 16.42 -25.50 -35.95
C LYS A 558 17.63 -24.56 -35.88
N ASN A 559 18.02 -24.09 -34.70
CA ASN A 559 19.07 -23.09 -34.46
C ASN A 559 18.90 -21.75 -35.24
N LYS A 560 17.71 -21.47 -35.78
CA LYS A 560 17.43 -20.27 -36.56
C LYS A 560 16.48 -19.31 -35.86
N VAL A 561 15.51 -19.85 -35.11
CA VAL A 561 14.59 -19.07 -34.32
C VAL A 561 14.98 -19.21 -32.86
N LYS A 562 15.11 -18.06 -32.16
CA LYS A 562 15.35 -17.99 -30.72
C LYS A 562 14.27 -17.13 -30.11
N GLU A 563 13.65 -17.62 -29.03
CA GLU A 563 12.64 -16.88 -28.29
C GLU A 563 12.86 -17.08 -26.78
N TYR A 564 12.88 -15.99 -26.03
CA TYR A 564 12.96 -16.02 -24.59
C TYR A 564 11.55 -16.08 -24.01
N CYS A 565 11.30 -17.08 -23.19
CA CYS A 565 10.00 -17.32 -22.55
C CYS A 565 10.10 -17.02 -21.05
N TYR A 566 9.21 -16.17 -20.57
CA TYR A 566 9.16 -15.73 -19.17
C TYR A 566 8.17 -16.54 -18.34
N THR A 567 7.29 -17.31 -18.99
CA THR A 567 6.31 -18.18 -18.35
C THR A 567 6.26 -19.55 -19.04
N GLU A 568 5.78 -20.58 -18.33
CA GLU A 568 5.55 -21.90 -18.90
C GLU A 568 4.52 -21.84 -20.05
N GLN A 569 3.52 -20.97 -19.94
CA GLN A 569 2.53 -20.76 -21.01
C GLN A 569 3.16 -20.25 -22.30
N GLN A 570 4.12 -19.32 -22.22
CA GLN A 570 4.87 -18.84 -23.39
C GLN A 570 5.71 -19.95 -23.99
N ARG A 571 6.37 -20.75 -23.16
CA ARG A 571 7.12 -21.93 -23.59
C ARG A 571 6.21 -22.91 -24.33
N GLN A 572 5.05 -23.26 -23.76
CA GLN A 572 4.08 -24.15 -24.38
C GLN A 572 3.58 -23.59 -25.73
N ALA A 573 3.26 -22.31 -25.81
CA ALA A 573 2.87 -21.66 -27.04
C ALA A 573 3.95 -21.75 -28.14
N PHE A 574 5.25 -21.65 -27.75
CA PHE A 574 6.36 -21.89 -28.68
C PHE A 574 6.41 -23.33 -29.16
N LEU A 575 6.24 -24.33 -28.26
CA LEU A 575 6.21 -25.74 -28.60
C LEU A 575 5.03 -26.06 -29.54
N ASP A 576 3.85 -25.52 -29.30
CA ASP A 576 2.66 -25.68 -30.13
C ASP A 576 2.88 -25.10 -31.54
N LYS A 577 3.56 -23.96 -31.63
CA LYS A 577 3.82 -23.28 -32.88
C LYS A 577 4.82 -23.99 -33.78
N TYR A 578 5.82 -24.68 -33.24
CA TYR A 578 6.96 -25.23 -33.98
C TYR A 578 7.11 -26.75 -33.89
N GLY A 579 6.38 -27.43 -32.98
CA GLY A 579 6.62 -28.84 -32.67
C GLY A 579 5.41 -29.63 -32.21
N ASP A 580 4.21 -29.28 -32.60
CA ASP A 580 2.97 -29.97 -32.19
C ASP A 580 2.84 -30.18 -30.66
N GLY A 581 3.36 -29.21 -29.89
CA GLY A 581 3.30 -29.23 -28.43
C GLY A 581 4.36 -30.05 -27.70
N VAL A 582 5.32 -30.66 -28.44
CA VAL A 582 6.32 -31.54 -27.87
C VAL A 582 7.74 -31.12 -28.27
N GLU A 583 8.67 -31.20 -27.33
CA GLU A 583 10.10 -31.04 -27.59
C GLU A 583 10.67 -32.30 -28.23
N ASP A 584 11.22 -32.22 -29.46
CA ASP A 584 11.77 -33.35 -30.20
C ASP A 584 13.29 -33.59 -29.95
N GLY A 585 13.92 -32.66 -29.20
CA GLY A 585 15.37 -32.73 -28.90
C GLY A 585 16.30 -32.60 -30.11
N LYS A 586 15.74 -32.49 -31.33
CA LYS A 586 16.50 -32.37 -32.58
C LYS A 586 16.26 -31.06 -33.28
N SER A 587 15.00 -30.67 -33.44
CA SER A 587 14.59 -29.46 -34.12
C SER A 587 14.22 -28.35 -33.13
N ILE A 588 13.64 -28.75 -32.00
CA ILE A 588 13.27 -27.84 -30.90
C ILE A 588 14.11 -28.20 -29.68
N HIS A 589 14.73 -27.21 -29.11
CA HIS A 589 15.50 -27.32 -27.89
C HIS A 589 15.13 -26.21 -26.94
N THR A 590 14.82 -26.57 -25.69
CA THR A 590 14.51 -25.63 -24.60
C THR A 590 15.65 -25.69 -23.59
N GLN A 591 16.32 -24.56 -23.38
CA GLN A 591 17.26 -24.37 -22.29
C GLN A 591 16.51 -23.67 -21.15
N ARG A 592 16.47 -24.30 -20.00
CA ARG A 592 15.95 -23.68 -18.78
C ARG A 592 17.08 -22.96 -18.04
N TYR A 593 16.84 -21.72 -17.65
CA TYR A 593 17.75 -20.98 -16.78
C TYR A 593 17.36 -21.18 -15.32
N LYS A 594 18.28 -21.69 -14.52
CA LYS A 594 18.11 -21.84 -13.06
C LYS A 594 18.68 -20.66 -12.28
N GLY A 595 19.62 -19.94 -12.88
CA GLY A 595 20.22 -18.76 -12.30
C GLY A 595 20.82 -17.82 -13.35
N LEU A 596 20.99 -16.57 -12.98
CA LEU A 596 21.58 -15.51 -13.81
C LEU A 596 23.03 -15.79 -14.22
N GLY A 597 23.74 -16.58 -13.41
CA GLY A 597 25.11 -17.02 -13.71
C GLY A 597 25.23 -17.97 -14.90
N GLU A 598 24.12 -18.55 -15.36
CA GLU A 598 24.06 -19.38 -16.58
C GLU A 598 23.94 -18.56 -17.86
N MET A 599 23.59 -17.28 -17.75
CA MET A 599 23.50 -16.36 -18.87
C MET A 599 24.87 -15.74 -19.16
N ASN A 600 25.24 -15.72 -20.45
CA ASN A 600 26.38 -14.92 -20.85
C ASN A 600 26.02 -13.40 -20.80
N PRO A 601 27.03 -12.50 -20.85
CA PRO A 601 26.79 -11.06 -20.76
C PRO A 601 25.81 -10.50 -21.79
N GLU A 602 25.81 -11.03 -23.03
CA GLU A 602 24.92 -10.59 -24.11
C GLU A 602 23.47 -11.01 -23.84
N GLN A 603 23.27 -12.27 -23.41
CA GLN A 603 21.94 -12.76 -23.04
C GLN A 603 21.35 -11.99 -21.86
N LEU A 604 22.16 -11.72 -20.85
CA LEU A 604 21.73 -10.93 -19.68
C LEU A 604 21.38 -9.49 -20.06
N TRP A 605 22.13 -8.89 -20.98
CA TRP A 605 21.81 -7.58 -21.52
C TRP A 605 20.48 -7.59 -22.27
N GLU A 606 20.33 -8.44 -23.27
CA GLU A 606 19.17 -8.48 -24.16
C GLU A 606 17.85 -8.77 -23.43
N THR A 607 17.89 -9.54 -22.35
CA THR A 607 16.68 -10.01 -21.65
C THR A 607 16.33 -9.23 -20.40
N THR A 608 17.35 -8.74 -19.67
CA THR A 608 17.16 -8.30 -18.28
C THR A 608 17.68 -6.88 -18.04
N MET A 609 18.66 -6.40 -18.80
CA MET A 609 19.32 -5.13 -18.53
C MET A 609 19.03 -4.03 -19.56
N ASP A 610 18.76 -4.36 -20.83
CA ASP A 610 18.44 -3.36 -21.86
C ASP A 610 17.09 -2.67 -21.54
N PRO A 611 17.08 -1.34 -21.34
CA PRO A 611 15.86 -0.59 -21.05
C PRO A 611 14.73 -0.77 -22.08
N LYS A 612 15.05 -1.22 -23.29
CA LYS A 612 14.08 -1.37 -24.39
C LYS A 612 13.35 -2.72 -24.37
N THR A 613 13.96 -3.75 -23.83
CA THR A 613 13.48 -5.15 -23.94
C THR A 613 13.20 -5.81 -22.61
N ARG A 614 13.81 -5.32 -21.54
CA ARG A 614 13.69 -5.89 -20.19
C ARG A 614 12.29 -5.72 -19.59
N LEU A 615 11.93 -6.64 -18.71
CA LEU A 615 10.75 -6.56 -17.86
C LEU A 615 11.16 -6.19 -16.44
N LEU A 616 10.60 -5.10 -15.91
CA LEU A 616 10.78 -4.67 -14.54
C LEU A 616 9.42 -4.62 -13.82
N LYS A 617 9.37 -5.18 -12.63
CA LYS A 617 8.23 -5.08 -11.73
C LYS A 617 8.51 -3.97 -10.72
N LYS A 618 7.73 -2.89 -10.76
CA LYS A 618 7.84 -1.80 -9.77
C LYS A 618 7.32 -2.27 -8.43
N VAL A 619 8.10 -2.02 -7.37
CA VAL A 619 7.66 -2.29 -5.99
C VAL A 619 6.85 -1.09 -5.50
N THR A 620 5.66 -1.35 -4.97
CA THR A 620 4.75 -0.34 -4.43
C THR A 620 4.21 -0.80 -3.07
N ILE A 621 3.95 0.14 -2.18
CA ILE A 621 3.23 -0.10 -0.93
C ILE A 621 1.80 0.36 -1.15
N GLU A 622 0.89 -0.59 -1.40
CA GLU A 622 -0.53 -0.28 -1.59
C GLU A 622 -1.28 -0.15 -0.26
N ASN A 623 -0.87 -0.95 0.72
CA ASN A 623 -1.40 -0.94 2.08
C ASN A 623 -0.24 -1.20 3.06
N ALA A 624 0.16 -0.16 3.80
CA ALA A 624 1.28 -0.25 4.74
C ALA A 624 1.00 -1.24 5.88
N ALA A 625 -0.26 -1.34 6.36
CA ALA A 625 -0.65 -2.29 7.41
C ALA A 625 -0.44 -3.73 6.97
N GLN A 626 -0.84 -4.03 5.74
CA GLN A 626 -0.67 -5.38 5.20
C GLN A 626 0.79 -5.71 4.91
N ALA A 627 1.54 -4.76 4.35
CA ALA A 627 2.96 -4.95 4.11
C ALA A 627 3.69 -5.23 5.44
N ASP A 628 3.36 -4.47 6.49
CA ASP A 628 3.89 -4.68 7.84
C ASP A 628 3.53 -6.08 8.38
N GLU A 629 2.27 -6.49 8.27
CA GLU A 629 1.81 -7.82 8.68
C GLU A 629 2.56 -8.94 7.95
N ILE A 630 2.68 -8.83 6.62
CA ILE A 630 3.36 -9.86 5.80
C ILE A 630 4.85 -9.93 6.16
N PHE A 631 5.54 -8.79 6.29
CA PHE A 631 6.96 -8.78 6.66
C PHE A 631 7.17 -9.30 8.08
N SER A 632 6.36 -8.90 9.06
CA SER A 632 6.43 -9.43 10.43
C SER A 632 6.17 -10.93 10.48
N MET A 633 5.19 -11.43 9.73
CA MET A 633 4.86 -12.85 9.68
C MET A 633 5.94 -13.68 8.97
N LEU A 634 6.40 -13.24 7.79
CA LEU A 634 7.38 -14.00 6.99
C LEU A 634 8.79 -13.91 7.56
N MET A 635 9.19 -12.75 8.07
CA MET A 635 10.56 -12.41 8.45
C MET A 635 10.76 -12.31 9.96
N GLY A 636 9.70 -12.27 10.76
CA GLY A 636 9.72 -12.21 12.22
C GLY A 636 10.19 -13.51 12.89
N ASP A 637 10.20 -13.54 14.21
CA ASP A 637 10.70 -14.68 14.99
C ASP A 637 9.70 -15.85 15.10
N ASP A 638 8.40 -15.56 15.03
CA ASP A 638 7.36 -16.56 15.14
C ASP A 638 7.32 -17.50 13.94
N VAL A 639 7.39 -18.81 14.21
CA VAL A 639 7.43 -19.84 13.17
C VAL A 639 6.02 -20.27 12.77
N GLU A 640 5.09 -20.37 13.70
CA GLU A 640 3.76 -20.93 13.46
C GLU A 640 2.93 -20.11 12.45
N PRO A 641 2.83 -18.77 12.56
CA PRO A 641 2.11 -17.97 11.55
C PRO A 641 2.70 -18.12 10.15
N ARG A 642 4.03 -18.24 10.05
CA ARG A 642 4.71 -18.48 8.77
C ARG A 642 4.37 -19.84 8.18
N ARG A 643 4.30 -20.89 9.03
CA ARG A 643 3.90 -22.24 8.61
C ARG A 643 2.47 -22.24 8.08
N GLU A 644 1.52 -21.68 8.85
CA GLU A 644 0.13 -21.58 8.45
C GLU A 644 -0.04 -20.82 7.12
N PHE A 645 0.71 -19.73 6.93
CA PHE A 645 0.71 -18.98 5.67
C PHE A 645 1.19 -19.83 4.50
N ILE A 646 2.29 -20.56 4.67
CA ILE A 646 2.86 -21.45 3.64
C ILE A 646 1.86 -22.56 3.31
N GLU A 647 1.28 -23.22 4.31
CA GLU A 647 0.30 -24.30 4.11
C GLU A 647 -0.95 -23.80 3.38
N LYS A 648 -1.48 -22.64 3.78
CA LYS A 648 -2.65 -22.03 3.16
C LYS A 648 -2.42 -21.61 1.69
N ASN A 649 -1.20 -21.19 1.36
CA ASN A 649 -0.86 -20.67 0.03
C ASN A 649 -0.05 -21.69 -0.81
N ALA A 650 0.13 -22.91 -0.34
CA ALA A 650 0.94 -23.91 -1.02
C ALA A 650 0.47 -24.23 -2.46
N THR A 651 -0.84 -24.16 -2.71
CA THR A 651 -1.45 -24.38 -4.02
C THR A 651 -1.10 -23.30 -5.06
N TYR A 652 -0.73 -22.09 -4.60
CA TYR A 652 -0.33 -20.98 -5.49
C TYR A 652 1.19 -20.97 -5.77
N ALA A 653 1.95 -21.82 -5.09
CA ALA A 653 3.40 -21.87 -5.27
C ALA A 653 3.75 -22.70 -6.50
N ASN A 654 4.36 -22.07 -7.51
CA ASN A 654 5.04 -22.77 -8.59
C ASN A 654 6.36 -23.35 -8.06
N ILE A 655 6.26 -24.48 -7.36
CA ILE A 655 7.45 -25.19 -6.84
C ILE A 655 7.84 -26.21 -7.88
N ASP A 656 9.08 -26.14 -8.36
CA ASP A 656 9.73 -27.25 -9.02
C ASP A 656 10.10 -28.30 -7.97
N ALA A 657 9.31 -29.36 -7.92
CA ALA A 657 9.62 -30.56 -7.15
C ALA A 657 10.58 -31.50 -7.92
#